data_42a3c123337d568c2c68a3fd2934ef31
#
_entry.id   42a3c123337d568c2c68a3fd2934ef31
#
_cell.length_a   1.000
_cell.length_b   1.000
_cell.length_c   1.000
_cell.angle_alpha   90.00
_cell.angle_beta   90.00
_cell.angle_gamma   90.00
#
_symmetry.space_group_name_H-M   'P 1'
#
loop_
_entity.id
_entity.type
_entity.pdbx_description
1 polymer ?
#
loop_
_entity_poly.entity_id
_entity_poly.type
_entity_poly.pdbx_seq_one_letter_code
_entity_poly.pdbx_strand_id
1 'polypeptide(L)'
;MTNYNQGTDMMRLNDKAQRVDLKLATSMVALVLASMAAPALAAADDQEAAAAEGSKEDTTIIVTGTRRTDRTVAESAVPIDVFSADDFKAQPSPQLQNILKTLVPSFNQNRNLLGDASAFVRPPNLRGLPADQILVLINGKRMHRSALVQVTGDSLNAGSQGPDLSQISSPAVSRIEVLRDGAAAQYGSDAIAGVINIGLNRADSGYNLAARYGQTYRGDGEDLQISANAGFKLGDGGFFNITGEFIDQNVFDRSVPRPEIAPLIAAGIKPPRPTGNQLGQPSNRAYRVVWNAAVPVGDGDEVYMFGNYGWQRQSNDFNYRRPIAVSAQDIPLRPGTGTFSKSINSLWYLDRIGTEASTGRPIYSETGRTFTETSIYPNGFVPVFEASIEDMSFVAGYKGSTEGGLKYDVTASFGRNQIRYFMYDTLNPSLGPASPRDFYLGKVTQQEYNLNADFSYETDIGLYKPLFIAAGLEFRREAFAVGLGDRASWEPGIYGSQLVQRANGTTFNVTKPVGANGFPGFGPDSVAEGGRNNYSAYLDFEAEAVEGLDLGLAARYDYFNDFGSTFNGKFSARWAINDVIALRGAASTGFRAPTPGQQFTQNTQTNFPQGSPVPVAVQTARPDSLSATYFGSKSLAPEKSVSFSGGMVITPGGGFNVTIDAYNIVVRDRIGITSSVNLTLADQQALLAQGLSTALDLGQVNYFTNGFRTRTQGFDIVLSHRADTGVGRFNTSLAVNYNKTKVTDRKSIALSAVRPTDTRTLSLIDNTRLGNIEDSNPRWRAVLSENFTTGAFDFTARLNYFGKFTTYFAPIGSVPAGVDPVAFRALYPAPNPAGNVGEWGKTFPSQVSLDFEAGFTVAENYRLAVGVENLFNTYPPVETRNAYPSTGGQANGSIYPGSAPIGQAGGFWYVRATAKF
;
A
#
# COMPACT_ATOMS: atom_id res chain seq x y z
N MET A 1 11.49 -18.75 -36.09
CA MET A 1 12.60 -17.81 -35.98
C MET A 1 12.18 -16.49 -36.61
N THR A 2 11.37 -15.70 -35.94
CA THR A 2 11.08 -14.30 -36.27
C THR A 2 10.24 -13.78 -35.13
N ASN A 3 10.79 -12.89 -34.32
CA ASN A 3 10.21 -12.00 -33.31
C ASN A 3 11.02 -11.95 -32.02
N TYR A 4 12.33 -11.67 -32.10
CA TYR A 4 13.17 -11.47 -30.90
C TYR A 4 13.87 -10.10 -30.86
N ASN A 5 13.50 -9.15 -31.74
CA ASN A 5 14.20 -7.85 -31.81
C ASN A 5 13.38 -6.63 -31.34
N GLN A 6 12.24 -6.83 -30.67
CA GLN A 6 11.46 -5.67 -30.19
C GLN A 6 11.89 -5.15 -28.80
N GLY A 7 12.63 -5.93 -27.98
CA GLY A 7 13.04 -5.50 -26.64
C GLY A 7 14.23 -4.52 -26.62
N THR A 8 15.18 -4.70 -27.51
CA THR A 8 16.41 -3.87 -27.56
C THR A 8 16.23 -2.51 -28.24
N ASP A 9 15.27 -2.41 -29.15
CA ASP A 9 14.92 -1.12 -29.75
C ASP A 9 14.07 -0.24 -28.84
N MET A 10 13.29 -0.81 -27.91
CA MET A 10 12.58 -0.02 -26.89
C MET A 10 13.51 0.63 -25.86
N MET A 11 14.64 0.01 -25.49
CA MET A 11 15.62 0.63 -24.57
C MET A 11 16.35 1.81 -25.22
N ARG A 12 16.66 1.72 -26.53
CA ARG A 12 17.27 2.85 -27.27
C ARG A 12 16.28 3.96 -27.59
N LEU A 13 14.99 3.64 -27.69
CA LEU A 13 13.91 4.61 -27.79
C LEU A 13 13.67 5.34 -26.45
N ASN A 14 13.91 4.67 -25.30
CA ASN A 14 13.70 5.25 -23.98
C ASN A 14 14.67 6.41 -23.68
N ASP A 15 15.94 6.30 -24.08
CA ASP A 15 16.96 7.37 -23.90
C ASP A 15 16.70 8.59 -24.82
N LYS A 16 16.13 8.36 -26.01
CA LYS A 16 15.67 9.43 -26.90
C LYS A 16 14.32 10.00 -26.47
N ALA A 17 13.40 9.15 -25.96
CA ALA A 17 12.13 9.58 -25.43
C ALA A 17 12.32 10.45 -24.16
N GLN A 18 13.24 10.09 -23.23
CA GLN A 18 13.54 10.92 -22.06
C GLN A 18 14.00 12.34 -22.43
N ARG A 19 14.78 12.51 -23.52
CA ARG A 19 15.22 13.84 -24.00
C ARG A 19 14.14 14.59 -24.78
N VAL A 20 13.21 13.88 -25.39
CA VAL A 20 12.06 14.48 -26.12
C VAL A 20 10.98 14.87 -25.13
N ASP A 21 10.72 14.05 -24.11
CA ASP A 21 9.68 14.29 -23.09
C ASP A 21 10.02 15.49 -22.19
N LEU A 22 11.30 15.72 -21.84
CA LEU A 22 11.71 16.90 -21.09
C LEU A 22 11.51 18.20 -21.91
N LYS A 23 11.69 18.13 -23.22
CA LYS A 23 11.40 19.26 -24.13
C LYS A 23 9.90 19.46 -24.33
N LEU A 24 9.10 18.40 -24.35
CA LEU A 24 7.64 18.49 -24.40
C LEU A 24 7.06 18.99 -23.07
N ALA A 25 7.59 18.53 -21.94
CA ALA A 25 7.18 18.99 -20.62
C ALA A 25 7.55 20.47 -20.39
N THR A 26 8.77 20.89 -20.76
CA THR A 26 9.16 22.32 -20.74
C THR A 26 8.35 23.15 -21.74
N SER A 27 7.97 22.57 -22.87
CA SER A 27 7.11 23.24 -23.85
C SER A 27 5.65 23.35 -23.37
N MET A 28 5.12 22.35 -22.64
CA MET A 28 3.78 22.43 -22.04
C MET A 28 3.72 23.37 -20.84
N VAL A 29 4.76 23.39 -19.98
CA VAL A 29 4.88 24.40 -18.91
C VAL A 29 5.04 25.79 -19.53
N ALA A 30 5.82 25.94 -20.60
CA ALA A 30 5.91 27.18 -21.36
C ALA A 30 4.59 27.54 -22.08
N LEU A 31 3.78 26.55 -22.50
CA LEU A 31 2.45 26.77 -23.10
C LEU A 31 1.43 27.22 -22.06
N VAL A 32 1.46 26.66 -20.85
CA VAL A 32 0.66 27.14 -19.70
C VAL A 32 1.11 28.54 -19.28
N LEU A 33 2.41 28.80 -19.24
CA LEU A 33 2.96 30.13 -18.99
C LEU A 33 2.71 31.11 -20.15
N ALA A 34 2.69 30.62 -21.39
CA ALA A 34 2.38 31.42 -22.56
C ALA A 34 0.88 31.70 -22.72
N SER A 35 0.00 30.80 -22.28
CA SER A 35 -1.44 31.08 -22.17
C SER A 35 -1.76 32.12 -21.08
N MET A 36 -0.87 32.27 -20.08
CA MET A 36 -0.92 33.35 -19.09
C MET A 36 -0.53 34.73 -19.67
N ALA A 37 0.16 34.77 -20.80
CA ALA A 37 0.62 35.97 -21.46
C ALA A 37 -0.30 36.45 -22.60
N ALA A 38 -1.35 35.73 -22.96
CA ALA A 38 -2.33 36.16 -23.93
C ALA A 38 -3.28 37.18 -23.29
N PRO A 39 -3.40 38.42 -23.81
CA PRO A 39 -4.33 39.39 -23.25
C PRO A 39 -5.77 38.92 -23.45
N ALA A 40 -6.54 39.00 -22.35
CA ALA A 40 -7.99 38.82 -22.38
C ALA A 40 -8.63 39.92 -23.24
N LEU A 41 -8.84 39.61 -24.51
CA LEU A 41 -9.66 40.38 -25.44
C LEU A 41 -10.81 39.45 -25.87
N ALA A 42 -11.89 39.48 -25.08
CA ALA A 42 -13.28 39.42 -25.51
C ALA A 42 -14.20 39.04 -24.31
N ALA A 43 -15.25 39.80 -24.23
CA ALA A 43 -16.43 39.61 -23.37
C ALA A 43 -16.37 40.30 -21.99
N ALA A 44 -16.42 41.65 -22.03
CA ALA A 44 -17.15 42.39 -21.05
C ALA A 44 -18.59 42.52 -21.60
N ASP A 45 -19.48 41.67 -21.08
CA ASP A 45 -20.89 42.01 -20.85
C ASP A 45 -21.58 40.82 -20.16
N ASP A 46 -22.37 41.13 -19.16
CA ASP A 46 -23.28 40.23 -18.44
C ASP A 46 -22.69 39.27 -17.41
N GLN A 47 -22.12 39.79 -16.31
CA GLN A 47 -22.06 39.08 -15.02
C GLN A 47 -22.16 40.02 -13.82
N GLU A 48 -23.28 40.70 -13.70
CA GLU A 48 -23.68 41.42 -12.49
C GLU A 48 -24.88 40.74 -11.81
N ALA A 49 -24.82 39.40 -11.62
CA ALA A 49 -25.88 38.67 -10.93
C ALA A 49 -25.44 37.43 -10.13
N ALA A 50 -24.13 37.22 -9.88
CA ALA A 50 -23.66 36.04 -9.15
C ALA A 50 -22.82 36.38 -7.90
N ALA A 51 -22.76 37.63 -7.45
CA ALA A 51 -21.94 38.06 -6.32
C ALA A 51 -22.73 38.34 -5.04
N ALA A 52 -23.92 37.79 -4.85
CA ALA A 52 -24.75 38.01 -3.65
C ALA A 52 -25.42 36.71 -3.15
N GLU A 53 -24.69 35.61 -3.05
CA GLU A 53 -25.05 34.55 -2.10
C GLU A 53 -24.02 34.53 -0.97
N GLY A 54 -24.26 35.46 -0.02
CA GLY A 54 -23.53 35.52 1.24
C GLY A 54 -23.76 34.27 2.05
N SER A 55 -22.65 33.70 2.53
CA SER A 55 -22.49 32.95 3.78
C SER A 55 -23.72 32.15 4.26
N LYS A 56 -24.10 31.09 3.58
CA LYS A 56 -24.65 29.95 4.26
C LYS A 56 -23.51 29.29 5.02
N GLU A 57 -23.66 29.15 6.35
CA GLU A 57 -22.82 28.28 7.18
C GLU A 57 -22.60 26.97 6.41
N ASP A 58 -21.35 26.54 6.37
CA ASP A 58 -20.90 25.38 5.62
C ASP A 58 -21.50 24.09 6.26
N THR A 59 -22.79 23.85 6.04
CA THR A 59 -23.49 22.65 6.45
C THR A 59 -23.13 21.55 5.45
N THR A 60 -21.87 21.04 5.55
CA THR A 60 -21.40 19.96 4.69
C THR A 60 -22.22 18.71 4.96
N ILE A 61 -23.10 18.38 4.02
CA ILE A 61 -23.95 17.20 4.08
C ILE A 61 -23.07 15.96 3.93
N ILE A 62 -23.22 15.01 4.86
CA ILE A 62 -22.52 13.70 4.81
C ILE A 62 -23.40 12.67 4.10
N VAL A 63 -22.75 11.71 3.44
CA VAL A 63 -23.43 10.56 2.83
C VAL A 63 -22.86 9.22 3.32
N THR A 64 -21.91 9.26 4.25
CA THR A 64 -21.25 8.07 4.81
C THR A 64 -21.60 7.94 6.30
N GLY A 65 -21.91 6.70 6.74
CA GLY A 65 -22.29 6.43 8.13
C GLY A 65 -23.78 6.67 8.44
N THR A 66 -24.53 7.22 7.50
CA THR A 66 -26.00 7.34 7.47
C THR A 66 -26.49 7.07 6.07
N ARG A 67 -27.75 6.70 5.92
CA ARG A 67 -28.43 6.60 4.62
C ARG A 67 -29.31 7.84 4.34
N ARG A 68 -29.40 8.73 5.30
CA ARG A 68 -30.06 10.04 5.14
C ARG A 68 -29.16 11.00 4.37
N THR A 69 -29.77 11.91 3.61
CA THR A 69 -29.05 12.92 2.80
C THR A 69 -29.13 14.34 3.39
N ASP A 70 -29.68 14.47 4.61
CA ASP A 70 -29.92 15.73 5.31
C ASP A 70 -29.07 15.90 6.59
N ARG A 71 -28.05 15.06 6.81
CA ARG A 71 -27.21 15.12 8.01
C ARG A 71 -25.90 15.86 7.74
N THR A 72 -25.47 16.63 8.74
CA THR A 72 -24.17 17.30 8.79
C THR A 72 -23.18 16.49 9.64
N VAL A 73 -21.89 16.85 9.60
CA VAL A 73 -20.85 16.23 10.42
C VAL A 73 -21.17 16.31 11.92
N ALA A 74 -21.69 17.44 12.37
CA ALA A 74 -22.08 17.67 13.77
C ALA A 74 -23.29 16.85 14.20
N GLU A 75 -24.16 16.51 13.27
CA GLU A 75 -25.37 15.70 13.50
C GLU A 75 -25.14 14.20 13.34
N SER A 76 -23.94 13.78 12.97
CA SER A 76 -23.61 12.37 12.83
C SER A 76 -23.54 11.65 14.18
N ALA A 77 -24.23 10.52 14.28
CA ALA A 77 -24.15 9.63 15.45
C ALA A 77 -22.81 8.87 15.58
N VAL A 78 -21.94 8.97 14.58
CA VAL A 78 -20.64 8.32 14.49
C VAL A 78 -19.55 9.31 14.06
N PRO A 79 -18.27 9.08 14.45
CA PRO A 79 -17.19 9.99 14.07
C PRO A 79 -16.91 9.95 12.57
N ILE A 80 -17.07 11.08 11.91
CA ILE A 80 -16.80 11.27 10.49
C ILE A 80 -16.06 12.58 10.26
N ASP A 81 -15.04 12.55 9.41
CA ASP A 81 -14.34 13.73 8.90
C ASP A 81 -14.71 13.94 7.43
N VAL A 82 -14.92 15.20 7.05
CA VAL A 82 -15.19 15.58 5.67
C VAL A 82 -14.16 16.60 5.23
N PHE A 83 -13.54 16.34 4.11
CA PHE A 83 -12.54 17.19 3.49
C PHE A 83 -13.03 17.63 2.12
N SER A 84 -13.01 18.92 1.87
CA SER A 84 -13.43 19.55 0.62
C SER A 84 -12.30 19.56 -0.44
N ALA A 85 -12.65 19.91 -1.67
CA ALA A 85 -11.67 20.11 -2.73
C ALA A 85 -10.61 21.19 -2.36
N ASP A 86 -10.98 22.20 -1.58
CA ASP A 86 -10.05 23.25 -1.17
C ASP A 86 -9.06 22.75 -0.12
N ASP A 87 -9.47 21.83 0.77
CA ASP A 87 -8.55 21.15 1.68
C ASP A 87 -7.49 20.34 0.93
N PHE A 88 -7.83 19.77 -0.25
CA PHE A 88 -6.87 19.01 -1.08
C PHE A 88 -5.91 19.94 -1.82
N LYS A 89 -6.42 21.07 -2.35
CA LYS A 89 -5.59 22.07 -3.06
C LYS A 89 -4.54 22.68 -2.14
N ALA A 90 -4.87 22.79 -0.85
CA ALA A 90 -3.94 23.25 0.18
C ALA A 90 -2.88 22.19 0.55
N GLN A 91 -2.95 20.95 0.01
CA GLN A 91 -1.95 19.93 0.30
C GLN A 91 -0.69 20.09 -0.55
N PRO A 92 0.49 19.85 0.02
CA PRO A 92 1.75 19.95 -0.72
C PRO A 92 1.86 18.87 -1.79
N SER A 93 1.42 17.66 -1.51
CA SER A 93 1.41 16.55 -2.46
C SER A 93 0.03 16.40 -3.10
N PRO A 94 -0.07 16.27 -4.42
CA PRO A 94 -1.33 16.00 -5.10
C PRO A 94 -1.69 14.51 -5.14
N GLN A 95 -0.86 13.62 -4.61
CA GLN A 95 -1.17 12.18 -4.53
C GLN A 95 -2.18 11.93 -3.40
N LEU A 96 -3.32 11.32 -3.73
CA LEU A 96 -4.44 11.10 -2.79
C LEU A 96 -4.01 10.42 -1.48
N GLN A 97 -3.13 9.44 -1.55
CA GLN A 97 -2.61 8.74 -0.37
C GLN A 97 -1.81 9.66 0.57
N ASN A 98 -1.01 10.60 0.02
CA ASN A 98 -0.26 11.56 0.80
C ASN A 98 -1.19 12.63 1.39
N ILE A 99 -2.23 13.03 0.65
CA ILE A 99 -3.30 13.92 1.12
C ILE A 99 -3.96 13.30 2.36
N LEU A 100 -4.44 12.04 2.27
CA LEU A 100 -5.06 11.34 3.38
C LEU A 100 -4.11 11.18 4.58
N LYS A 101 -2.83 10.87 4.34
CA LYS A 101 -1.81 10.78 5.40
C LYS A 101 -1.66 12.10 6.17
N THR A 102 -1.87 13.21 5.50
CA THR A 102 -1.74 14.54 6.10
C THR A 102 -3.02 14.99 6.79
N LEU A 103 -4.18 14.74 6.18
CA LEU A 103 -5.47 15.20 6.71
C LEU A 103 -6.01 14.30 7.84
N VAL A 104 -5.70 13.00 7.81
CA VAL A 104 -6.24 11.99 8.73
C VAL A 104 -5.11 11.40 9.58
N PRO A 105 -4.88 11.86 10.82
CA PRO A 105 -3.76 11.37 11.65
C PRO A 105 -3.79 9.87 11.96
N SER A 106 -4.97 9.26 11.98
CA SER A 106 -5.14 7.81 12.14
C SER A 106 -4.82 7.01 10.88
N PHE A 107 -4.64 7.67 9.71
CA PHE A 107 -4.23 7.06 8.46
C PHE A 107 -2.71 7.04 8.36
N ASN A 108 -2.15 5.89 8.08
CA ASN A 108 -0.72 5.70 7.86
C ASN A 108 -0.46 4.92 6.58
N GLN A 109 0.76 5.07 6.08
CA GLN A 109 1.22 4.41 4.88
C GLN A 109 2.70 4.07 5.07
N ASN A 110 2.97 2.79 5.22
CA ASN A 110 4.35 2.31 5.32
C ASN A 110 4.95 2.19 3.92
N ARG A 111 6.22 2.57 3.78
CA ARG A 111 6.98 2.39 2.54
C ARG A 111 7.91 1.19 2.70
N ASN A 112 7.68 0.14 1.93
CA ASN A 112 8.66 -0.91 1.76
C ASN A 112 9.65 -0.47 0.67
N LEU A 113 10.94 -0.44 1.00
CA LEU A 113 11.97 -0.03 0.04
C LEU A 113 12.34 -1.16 -0.92
N LEU A 114 12.26 -2.40 -0.43
CA LEU A 114 12.60 -3.62 -1.16
C LEU A 114 11.51 -4.66 -0.90
N GLY A 115 11.01 -5.29 -1.94
CA GLY A 115 9.99 -6.33 -1.80
C GLY A 115 9.23 -6.58 -3.10
N ASP A 116 7.99 -6.98 -2.94
CA ASP A 116 7.02 -7.11 -4.02
C ASP A 116 6.49 -5.72 -4.46
N ALA A 117 5.40 -5.66 -5.21
CA ALA A 117 4.78 -4.40 -5.63
C ALA A 117 4.27 -3.52 -4.47
N SER A 118 4.48 -3.88 -3.20
CA SER A 118 4.09 -3.04 -2.05
C SER A 118 4.85 -1.71 -1.98
N ALA A 119 6.04 -1.62 -2.60
CA ALA A 119 6.75 -0.36 -2.79
C ALA A 119 5.99 0.59 -3.74
N PHE A 120 5.20 0.04 -4.65
CA PHE A 120 4.50 0.74 -5.72
C PHE A 120 3.04 1.06 -5.37
N VAL A 121 2.26 0.07 -4.94
CA VAL A 121 0.85 0.22 -4.52
C VAL A 121 0.73 0.94 -3.18
N ARG A 122 1.65 0.73 -2.27
CA ARG A 122 1.71 1.34 -0.94
C ARG A 122 0.40 1.19 -0.14
N PRO A 123 0.03 -0.05 0.25
CA PRO A 123 -1.23 -0.30 0.96
C PRO A 123 -1.39 0.58 2.21
N PRO A 124 -2.54 1.26 2.38
CA PRO A 124 -2.80 2.11 3.54
C PRO A 124 -3.06 1.29 4.81
N ASN A 125 -3.02 1.95 5.97
CA ASN A 125 -3.61 1.44 7.20
C ASN A 125 -4.35 2.57 7.94
N LEU A 126 -5.41 2.22 8.66
CA LEU A 126 -6.25 3.14 9.42
C LEU A 126 -6.37 2.62 10.85
N ARG A 127 -6.14 3.51 11.84
CA ARG A 127 -6.22 3.11 13.26
C ARG A 127 -5.35 1.90 13.61
N GLY A 128 -4.20 1.71 12.93
CA GLY A 128 -3.32 0.56 13.14
C GLY A 128 -3.91 -0.78 12.68
N LEU A 129 -4.91 -0.76 11.81
CA LEU A 129 -5.48 -1.93 11.15
C LEU A 129 -5.08 -1.96 9.68
N PRO A 130 -4.88 -3.14 9.05
CA PRO A 130 -4.33 -3.27 7.70
C PRO A 130 -5.31 -2.84 6.60
N ALA A 131 -4.78 -2.72 5.39
CA ALA A 131 -5.49 -2.18 4.24
C ALA A 131 -6.76 -2.95 3.84
N ASP A 132 -6.81 -4.24 4.09
CA ASP A 132 -7.96 -5.10 3.81
C ASP A 132 -9.04 -5.06 4.91
N GLN A 133 -8.85 -4.26 5.96
CA GLN A 133 -9.85 -3.94 6.97
C GLN A 133 -10.40 -2.51 6.84
N ILE A 134 -10.10 -1.84 5.72
CA ILE A 134 -10.58 -0.51 5.35
C ILE A 134 -11.45 -0.64 4.10
N LEU A 135 -12.69 -0.18 4.17
CA LEU A 135 -13.53 -0.09 2.99
C LEU A 135 -13.32 1.24 2.28
N VAL A 136 -13.10 1.21 0.98
CA VAL A 136 -13.05 2.41 0.13
C VAL A 136 -14.24 2.41 -0.80
N LEU A 137 -14.91 3.56 -0.87
CA LEU A 137 -16.05 3.82 -1.76
C LEU A 137 -15.70 4.96 -2.72
N ILE A 138 -16.25 4.93 -3.91
CA ILE A 138 -16.27 6.04 -4.87
C ILE A 138 -17.72 6.37 -5.15
N ASN A 139 -18.14 7.61 -4.89
CA ASN A 139 -19.55 8.04 -4.95
C ASN A 139 -20.49 7.08 -4.22
N GLY A 140 -20.07 6.56 -3.04
CA GLY A 140 -20.86 5.63 -2.23
C GLY A 140 -20.86 4.17 -2.71
N LYS A 141 -20.22 3.83 -3.84
CA LYS A 141 -20.14 2.46 -4.37
C LYS A 141 -18.75 1.88 -4.11
N ARG A 142 -18.67 0.58 -3.77
CA ARG A 142 -17.44 -0.12 -3.38
C ARG A 142 -16.39 -0.06 -4.49
N MET A 143 -15.18 0.39 -4.13
CA MET A 143 -13.98 0.28 -4.96
C MET A 143 -13.44 -1.16 -4.90
N HIS A 144 -13.01 -1.70 -6.04
CA HIS A 144 -12.37 -3.00 -6.12
C HIS A 144 -10.99 -3.01 -5.44
N ARG A 145 -10.52 -4.21 -5.05
CA ARG A 145 -9.18 -4.39 -4.49
C ARG A 145 -8.10 -4.33 -5.57
N SER A 146 -6.89 -4.01 -5.15
CA SER A 146 -5.70 -4.21 -5.99
C SER A 146 -5.40 -5.71 -6.15
N ALA A 147 -4.66 -6.05 -7.19
CA ALA A 147 -4.15 -7.40 -7.38
C ALA A 147 -2.97 -7.72 -6.44
N LEU A 148 -2.42 -6.73 -5.73
CA LEU A 148 -1.34 -6.94 -4.79
C LEU A 148 -1.84 -7.67 -3.54
N VAL A 149 -1.28 -8.84 -3.28
CA VAL A 149 -1.24 -9.46 -1.96
C VAL A 149 0.15 -9.22 -1.40
N GLN A 150 0.27 -8.48 -0.31
CA GLN A 150 1.58 -8.17 0.25
C GLN A 150 2.16 -9.39 0.94
N VAL A 151 3.07 -10.09 0.28
CA VAL A 151 3.71 -11.31 0.80
C VAL A 151 5.12 -11.06 1.34
N THR A 152 5.71 -9.89 1.05
CA THR A 152 7.04 -9.51 1.50
C THR A 152 7.02 -8.43 2.58
N GLY A 153 8.04 -8.45 3.42
CA GLY A 153 8.26 -7.45 4.46
C GLY A 153 7.48 -7.70 5.75
N ASP A 154 8.03 -7.17 6.84
CA ASP A 154 7.50 -7.31 8.20
C ASP A 154 6.62 -6.11 8.60
N SER A 155 5.81 -5.59 7.68
CA SER A 155 4.91 -4.47 7.95
C SER A 155 3.57 -4.92 8.55
N LEU A 156 2.81 -3.96 9.08
CA LEU A 156 1.43 -4.19 9.53
C LEU A 156 0.54 -4.77 8.42
N ASN A 157 0.81 -4.42 7.16
CA ASN A 157 0.05 -4.86 5.99
C ASN A 157 0.49 -6.24 5.45
N ALA A 158 1.49 -6.89 6.05
CA ALA A 158 1.93 -8.20 5.56
C ALA A 158 0.80 -9.24 5.62
N GLY A 159 0.48 -9.81 4.47
CA GLY A 159 -0.64 -10.73 4.27
C GLY A 159 -1.93 -10.05 3.84
N SER A 160 -2.00 -8.71 3.75
CA SER A 160 -3.22 -7.99 3.34
C SER A 160 -3.34 -7.81 1.82
N GLN A 161 -4.59 -7.64 1.36
CA GLN A 161 -4.95 -7.28 -0.01
C GLN A 161 -5.99 -6.15 0.05
N GLY A 162 -5.55 -4.91 -0.03
CA GLY A 162 -6.41 -3.71 0.02
C GLY A 162 -6.60 -3.05 -1.34
N PRO A 163 -7.35 -1.95 -1.41
CA PRO A 163 -7.50 -1.13 -2.61
C PRO A 163 -6.22 -0.37 -2.95
N ASP A 164 -6.05 0.00 -4.22
CA ASP A 164 -4.96 0.87 -4.69
C ASP A 164 -5.44 2.32 -4.85
N LEU A 165 -5.30 3.11 -3.81
CA LEU A 165 -5.66 4.53 -3.82
C LEU A 165 -4.78 5.37 -4.78
N SER A 166 -3.66 4.84 -5.25
CA SER A 166 -2.80 5.56 -6.19
C SER A 166 -3.41 5.70 -7.58
N GLN A 167 -4.47 4.95 -7.89
CA GLN A 167 -5.13 4.97 -9.20
C GLN A 167 -6.18 6.10 -9.33
N ILE A 168 -6.50 6.76 -8.22
CA ILE A 168 -7.47 7.86 -8.22
C ILE A 168 -6.73 9.19 -8.32
N SER A 169 -7.05 9.97 -9.36
CA SER A 169 -6.54 11.32 -9.54
C SER A 169 -7.20 12.28 -8.55
N SER A 170 -6.43 12.94 -7.67
CA SER A 170 -6.99 13.89 -6.70
C SER A 170 -7.68 15.11 -7.34
N PRO A 171 -7.28 15.64 -8.52
CA PRO A 171 -8.03 16.65 -9.23
C PRO A 171 -9.45 16.25 -9.64
N ALA A 172 -9.76 14.95 -9.72
CA ALA A 172 -11.11 14.45 -9.98
C ALA A 172 -12.00 14.41 -8.74
N VAL A 173 -11.43 14.65 -7.55
CA VAL A 173 -12.11 14.50 -6.27
C VAL A 173 -12.68 15.83 -5.80
N SER A 174 -13.98 15.87 -5.48
CA SER A 174 -14.66 17.02 -4.90
C SER A 174 -14.66 17.02 -3.38
N ARG A 175 -14.73 15.81 -2.77
CA ARG A 175 -14.70 15.64 -1.31
C ARG A 175 -14.22 14.24 -0.94
N ILE A 176 -13.75 14.09 0.29
CA ILE A 176 -13.48 12.80 0.93
C ILE A 176 -14.17 12.77 2.28
N GLU A 177 -14.88 11.71 2.55
CA GLU A 177 -15.49 11.44 3.85
C GLU A 177 -14.75 10.25 4.47
N VAL A 178 -14.31 10.39 5.72
CA VAL A 178 -13.61 9.34 6.46
C VAL A 178 -14.42 8.99 7.70
N LEU A 179 -15.20 7.92 7.59
CA LEU A 179 -15.95 7.35 8.70
C LEU A 179 -14.99 6.54 9.58
N ARG A 180 -14.75 6.99 10.78
CA ARG A 180 -13.87 6.36 11.75
C ARG A 180 -14.65 5.50 12.75
N ASP A 181 -15.45 4.55 12.23
CA ASP A 181 -16.24 3.59 13.02
C ASP A 181 -16.45 2.29 12.26
N GLY A 182 -16.75 1.21 13.00
CA GLY A 182 -17.16 -0.05 12.38
C GLY A 182 -18.50 0.10 11.66
N ALA A 183 -18.55 -0.27 10.38
CA ALA A 183 -19.72 -0.05 9.53
C ALA A 183 -20.10 -1.27 8.67
N ALA A 184 -19.71 -2.47 9.09
CA ALA A 184 -20.00 -3.69 8.33
C ALA A 184 -21.51 -4.01 8.23
N ALA A 185 -22.32 -3.59 9.18
CA ALA A 185 -23.78 -3.72 9.12
C ALA A 185 -24.40 -2.86 8.02
N GLN A 186 -23.75 -1.75 7.62
CA GLN A 186 -24.23 -0.81 6.60
C GLN A 186 -23.60 -1.09 5.22
N TYR A 187 -22.29 -1.45 5.17
CA TYR A 187 -21.50 -1.53 3.95
C TYR A 187 -20.92 -2.91 3.65
N GLY A 188 -21.15 -3.92 4.53
CA GLY A 188 -20.65 -5.28 4.35
C GLY A 188 -19.18 -5.48 4.78
N SER A 189 -18.56 -6.52 4.27
CA SER A 189 -17.20 -6.91 4.66
C SER A 189 -16.19 -5.78 4.47
N ASP A 190 -15.09 -5.83 5.26
CA ASP A 190 -13.93 -4.94 5.20
C ASP A 190 -14.08 -3.60 5.96
N ALA A 191 -15.30 -3.16 6.29
CA ALA A 191 -15.56 -1.94 7.06
C ALA A 191 -15.34 -2.14 8.58
N ILE A 192 -14.14 -2.60 8.97
CA ILE A 192 -13.76 -2.85 10.38
C ILE A 192 -13.06 -1.61 10.98
N ALA A 193 -12.04 -1.09 10.30
CA ALA A 193 -11.27 0.08 10.73
C ALA A 193 -12.03 1.39 10.48
N GLY A 194 -12.82 1.40 9.41
CA GLY A 194 -13.58 2.54 8.95
C GLY A 194 -13.90 2.45 7.45
N VAL A 195 -14.50 3.53 6.94
CA VAL A 195 -14.86 3.69 5.53
C VAL A 195 -14.27 5.00 5.00
N ILE A 196 -13.67 4.97 3.83
CA ILE A 196 -13.21 6.17 3.09
C ILE A 196 -14.10 6.29 1.86
N ASN A 197 -14.93 7.32 1.78
CA ASN A 197 -15.77 7.59 0.64
C ASN A 197 -15.26 8.80 -0.15
N ILE A 198 -15.00 8.60 -1.42
CA ILE A 198 -14.41 9.57 -2.34
C ILE A 198 -15.53 10.06 -3.26
N GLY A 199 -15.93 11.32 -3.08
CA GLY A 199 -16.88 11.99 -3.97
C GLY A 199 -16.16 12.58 -5.18
N LEU A 200 -16.61 12.22 -6.38
CA LEU A 200 -16.05 12.76 -7.61
C LEU A 200 -16.65 14.11 -7.98
N ASN A 201 -15.87 14.90 -8.74
CA ASN A 201 -16.29 16.21 -9.25
C ASN A 201 -17.54 16.07 -10.15
N ARG A 202 -18.53 16.97 -9.97
CA ARG A 202 -19.79 17.03 -10.70
C ARG A 202 -19.96 18.34 -11.50
N ALA A 203 -18.88 19.13 -11.65
CA ALA A 203 -18.95 20.37 -12.43
C ALA A 203 -19.43 20.08 -13.84
N ASP A 204 -20.43 20.82 -14.29
CA ASP A 204 -21.08 20.73 -15.60
C ASP A 204 -20.49 21.73 -16.60
N SER A 205 -19.52 22.54 -16.17
CA SER A 205 -18.89 23.58 -16.97
C SER A 205 -17.49 23.90 -16.42
N GLY A 206 -16.72 24.62 -17.22
CA GLY A 206 -15.40 25.11 -16.84
C GLY A 206 -14.28 24.11 -17.06
N TYR A 207 -13.06 24.65 -17.05
CA TYR A 207 -11.81 23.92 -17.23
C TYR A 207 -10.86 24.25 -16.10
N ASN A 208 -10.13 23.27 -15.60
CA ASN A 208 -9.09 23.47 -14.59
C ASN A 208 -7.82 22.76 -15.06
N LEU A 209 -6.74 23.50 -15.22
CA LEU A 209 -5.42 22.98 -15.58
C LEU A 209 -4.49 23.17 -14.39
N ALA A 210 -3.67 22.17 -14.07
CA ALA A 210 -2.65 22.28 -13.03
C ALA A 210 -1.36 21.60 -13.49
N ALA A 211 -0.24 22.25 -13.18
CA ALA A 211 1.10 21.71 -13.34
C ALA A 211 1.90 21.92 -12.05
N ARG A 212 2.60 20.89 -11.61
CA ARG A 212 3.50 20.93 -10.46
C ARG A 212 4.84 20.32 -10.83
N TYR A 213 5.92 21.00 -10.47
CA TYR A 213 7.28 20.47 -10.58
C TYR A 213 8.02 20.70 -9.26
N GLY A 214 8.78 19.69 -8.82
CA GLY A 214 9.59 19.81 -7.61
C GLY A 214 10.70 18.77 -7.55
N GLN A 215 11.55 18.91 -6.55
CA GLN A 215 12.63 17.96 -6.27
C GLN A 215 13.07 18.08 -4.81
N THR A 216 13.81 17.08 -4.31
CA THR A 216 14.38 17.14 -2.96
C THR A 216 15.45 18.22 -2.85
N TYR A 217 15.77 18.65 -1.62
CA TYR A 217 16.88 19.60 -1.37
C TYR A 217 18.26 19.08 -1.81
N ARG A 218 18.37 17.76 -2.06
CA ARG A 218 19.60 17.17 -2.62
C ARG A 218 19.69 17.26 -4.14
N GLY A 219 18.64 17.75 -4.81
CA GLY A 219 18.60 17.87 -6.26
C GLY A 219 18.33 16.57 -6.99
N ASP A 220 17.67 15.61 -6.34
CA ASP A 220 17.21 14.33 -6.88
C ASP A 220 15.70 14.15 -6.66
N GLY A 221 15.12 13.09 -7.24
CA GLY A 221 13.69 12.78 -7.07
C GLY A 221 12.78 13.83 -7.69
N GLU A 222 13.13 14.31 -8.88
CA GLU A 222 12.28 15.22 -9.65
C GLU A 222 10.89 14.61 -9.82
N ASP A 223 9.86 15.42 -9.62
CA ASP A 223 8.45 15.04 -9.68
C ASP A 223 7.70 16.07 -10.53
N LEU A 224 7.28 15.67 -11.73
CA LEU A 224 6.43 16.43 -12.62
C LEU A 224 5.03 15.85 -12.64
N GLN A 225 4.03 16.68 -12.38
CA GLN A 225 2.63 16.31 -12.46
C GLN A 225 1.86 17.35 -13.25
N ILE A 226 1.04 16.86 -14.19
CA ILE A 226 0.18 17.71 -15.02
C ILE A 226 -1.22 17.10 -14.97
N SER A 227 -2.23 17.93 -14.71
CA SER A 227 -3.63 17.49 -14.72
C SER A 227 -4.53 18.50 -15.41
N ALA A 228 -5.59 17.98 -16.01
CA ALA A 228 -6.65 18.74 -16.62
C ALA A 228 -8.00 18.16 -16.20
N ASN A 229 -8.93 19.02 -15.79
CA ASN A 229 -10.32 18.67 -15.51
C ASN A 229 -11.21 19.54 -16.40
N ALA A 230 -12.30 18.97 -16.92
CA ALA A 230 -13.27 19.66 -17.74
C ALA A 230 -14.69 19.20 -17.37
N GLY A 231 -15.60 20.18 -17.27
CA GLY A 231 -17.03 19.96 -17.09
C GLY A 231 -17.78 20.28 -18.38
N PHE A 232 -18.85 19.53 -18.63
CA PHE A 232 -19.73 19.69 -19.78
C PHE A 232 -21.19 19.46 -19.37
N LYS A 233 -22.09 20.31 -19.84
CA LYS A 233 -23.54 20.09 -19.67
C LYS A 233 -24.03 18.96 -20.56
N LEU A 234 -24.88 18.10 -20.01
CA LEU A 234 -25.58 17.05 -20.72
C LEU A 234 -27.10 17.28 -20.61
N GLY A 235 -27.67 17.98 -21.57
CA GLY A 235 -29.07 18.40 -21.51
C GLY A 235 -29.36 19.34 -20.35
N ASP A 236 -30.62 19.40 -19.93
CA ASP A 236 -31.05 20.23 -18.80
C ASP A 236 -30.79 19.48 -17.48
N GLY A 237 -29.86 20.02 -16.64
CA GLY A 237 -29.53 19.48 -15.33
C GLY A 237 -28.59 18.28 -15.32
N GLY A 238 -28.14 17.78 -16.48
CA GLY A 238 -27.13 16.73 -16.57
C GLY A 238 -25.72 17.30 -16.67
N PHE A 239 -24.71 16.47 -16.34
CA PHE A 239 -23.30 16.82 -16.41
C PHE A 239 -22.43 15.66 -16.91
N PHE A 240 -21.29 16.01 -17.50
CA PHE A 240 -20.16 15.10 -17.75
C PHE A 240 -18.88 15.81 -17.32
N ASN A 241 -18.21 15.22 -16.33
CA ASN A 241 -16.93 15.70 -15.83
C ASN A 241 -15.82 14.69 -16.14
N ILE A 242 -14.70 15.14 -16.67
CA ILE A 242 -13.55 14.30 -17.00
C ILE A 242 -12.26 14.93 -16.50
N THR A 243 -11.41 14.10 -15.93
CA THR A 243 -10.07 14.47 -15.45
C THR A 243 -9.02 13.58 -16.09
N GLY A 244 -7.98 14.20 -16.66
CA GLY A 244 -6.76 13.52 -17.10
C GLY A 244 -5.57 13.93 -16.23
N GLU A 245 -4.67 13.00 -15.92
CA GLU A 245 -3.46 13.25 -15.13
C GLU A 245 -2.26 12.50 -15.70
N PHE A 246 -1.13 13.17 -15.73
CA PHE A 246 0.19 12.64 -16.05
C PHE A 246 1.14 12.86 -14.87
N ILE A 247 1.92 11.82 -14.52
CA ILE A 247 2.95 11.86 -13.47
C ILE A 247 4.23 11.29 -14.06
N ASP A 248 5.35 11.99 -13.85
CA ASP A 248 6.71 11.51 -14.13
C ASP A 248 7.59 11.82 -12.93
N GLN A 249 7.95 10.79 -12.16
CA GLN A 249 8.66 10.90 -10.90
C GLN A 249 9.94 10.07 -10.95
N ASN A 250 11.07 10.73 -10.72
CA ASN A 250 12.37 10.10 -10.66
C ASN A 250 12.67 9.52 -9.28
N VAL A 251 13.64 8.62 -9.24
CA VAL A 251 14.16 8.04 -7.99
C VAL A 251 14.89 9.11 -7.20
N PHE A 252 14.70 9.17 -5.89
CA PHE A 252 15.70 9.75 -5.00
C PHE A 252 16.48 8.65 -4.29
N ASP A 253 17.77 8.87 -4.04
CA ASP A 253 18.64 7.90 -3.40
C ASP A 253 19.11 8.37 -2.00
N ARG A 254 18.87 7.52 -1.01
CA ARG A 254 19.31 7.72 0.39
C ARG A 254 20.14 6.56 0.89
N SER A 255 20.71 5.79 -0.03
CA SER A 255 21.63 4.72 0.31
C SER A 255 22.99 5.26 0.74
N VAL A 256 23.69 4.47 1.53
CA VAL A 256 25.11 4.65 1.85
C VAL A 256 25.90 3.48 1.26
N PRO A 257 27.21 3.68 0.99
CA PRO A 257 28.03 2.60 0.49
C PRO A 257 27.95 1.35 1.38
N ARG A 258 27.63 0.23 0.77
CA ARG A 258 27.65 -1.06 1.44
C ARG A 258 29.08 -1.39 1.88
N PRO A 259 29.27 -2.18 2.94
CA PRO A 259 30.60 -2.46 3.49
C PRO A 259 31.59 -3.05 2.49
N GLU A 260 31.09 -3.80 1.52
CA GLU A 260 31.93 -4.42 0.48
C GLU A 260 32.37 -3.46 -0.64
N ILE A 261 31.76 -2.28 -0.78
CA ILE A 261 32.01 -1.39 -1.92
C ILE A 261 33.43 -0.84 -1.91
N ALA A 262 33.91 -0.33 -0.78
CA ALA A 262 35.26 0.21 -0.69
C ALA A 262 36.36 -0.85 -0.96
N PRO A 263 36.29 -2.08 -0.40
CA PRO A 263 37.20 -3.18 -0.76
C PRO A 263 37.13 -3.56 -2.24
N LEU A 264 35.94 -3.59 -2.85
CA LEU A 264 35.79 -3.91 -4.26
C LEU A 264 36.42 -2.84 -5.16
N ILE A 265 36.22 -1.56 -4.87
CA ILE A 265 36.84 -0.44 -5.60
C ILE A 265 38.38 -0.51 -5.47
N ALA A 266 38.90 -0.80 -4.27
CA ALA A 266 40.34 -0.96 -4.04
C ALA A 266 40.91 -2.15 -4.83
N ALA A 267 40.10 -3.17 -5.13
CA ALA A 267 40.49 -4.30 -5.98
C ALA A 267 40.30 -4.03 -7.48
N GLY A 268 39.94 -2.80 -7.88
CA GLY A 268 39.76 -2.40 -9.28
C GLY A 268 38.36 -2.71 -9.87
N ILE A 269 37.43 -3.18 -9.06
CA ILE A 269 36.04 -3.45 -9.46
C ILE A 269 35.23 -2.14 -9.43
N LYS A 270 34.39 -1.92 -10.43
CA LYS A 270 33.53 -0.74 -10.56
C LYS A 270 32.08 -1.15 -10.39
N PRO A 271 31.53 -1.17 -9.15
CA PRO A 271 30.14 -1.53 -8.94
C PRO A 271 29.20 -0.68 -9.82
N PRO A 272 28.08 -1.23 -10.32
CA PRO A 272 27.11 -0.51 -11.16
C PRO A 272 26.50 0.72 -10.48
N ARG A 273 26.41 0.68 -9.15
CA ARG A 273 26.00 1.80 -8.31
C ARG A 273 27.11 2.16 -7.33
N PRO A 274 27.39 3.46 -7.10
CA PRO A 274 28.46 3.89 -6.17
C PRO A 274 28.28 3.39 -4.73
N THR A 275 27.04 3.15 -4.33
CA THR A 275 26.64 2.66 -2.99
C THR A 275 26.38 1.16 -2.95
N GLY A 276 26.35 0.49 -4.11
CA GLY A 276 25.97 -0.89 -4.31
C GLY A 276 24.54 -1.04 -4.82
N ASN A 277 23.58 -0.28 -4.33
CA ASN A 277 22.20 -0.20 -4.80
C ASN A 277 21.62 1.17 -4.48
N GLN A 278 20.49 1.50 -5.09
CA GLN A 278 19.78 2.75 -4.90
C GLN A 278 18.54 2.49 -4.04
N LEU A 279 18.43 3.19 -2.91
CA LEU A 279 17.34 3.02 -1.94
C LEU A 279 16.65 4.35 -1.67
N GLY A 280 15.36 4.39 -1.90
CA GLY A 280 14.54 5.57 -1.69
C GLY A 280 13.17 5.40 -2.30
N GLN A 281 12.70 6.41 -3.02
CA GLN A 281 11.45 6.33 -3.75
C GLN A 281 11.67 5.65 -5.10
N PRO A 282 10.79 4.70 -5.52
CA PRO A 282 10.83 4.17 -6.88
C PRO A 282 10.59 5.26 -7.93
N SER A 283 11.10 5.06 -9.15
CA SER A 283 10.61 5.83 -10.30
C SER A 283 9.13 5.52 -10.53
N ASN A 284 8.38 6.49 -11.05
CA ASN A 284 6.97 6.30 -11.37
C ASN A 284 6.59 7.14 -12.58
N ARG A 285 6.08 6.49 -13.63
CA ARG A 285 5.39 7.15 -14.74
C ARG A 285 3.97 6.65 -14.80
N ALA A 286 3.00 7.58 -14.72
CA ALA A 286 1.59 7.22 -14.68
C ALA A 286 0.73 8.11 -15.57
N TYR A 287 -0.33 7.51 -16.11
CA TYR A 287 -1.42 8.17 -16.81
C TYR A 287 -2.73 7.75 -16.19
N ARG A 288 -3.61 8.70 -15.87
CA ARG A 288 -4.91 8.43 -15.26
C ARG A 288 -5.99 9.23 -15.96
N VAL A 289 -7.15 8.62 -16.12
CA VAL A 289 -8.38 9.26 -16.57
C VAL A 289 -9.48 8.87 -15.61
N VAL A 290 -10.23 9.85 -15.11
CA VAL A 290 -11.39 9.66 -14.25
C VAL A 290 -12.56 10.40 -14.87
N TRP A 291 -13.73 9.79 -14.91
CA TRP A 291 -14.95 10.43 -15.41
C TRP A 291 -16.11 10.26 -14.43
N ASN A 292 -17.04 11.21 -14.45
CA ASN A 292 -18.26 11.21 -13.68
C ASN A 292 -19.35 11.91 -14.47
N ALA A 293 -20.48 11.26 -14.68
CA ALA A 293 -21.58 11.79 -15.48
C ALA A 293 -22.93 11.42 -14.88
N ALA A 294 -23.90 12.29 -15.07
CA ALA A 294 -25.29 11.97 -14.79
C ALA A 294 -26.22 12.76 -15.72
N VAL A 295 -27.35 12.16 -16.05
CA VAL A 295 -28.39 12.76 -16.88
C VAL A 295 -29.75 12.53 -16.21
N PRO A 296 -30.53 13.59 -15.93
CA PRO A 296 -31.92 13.46 -15.50
C PRO A 296 -32.76 12.76 -16.57
N VAL A 297 -33.65 11.88 -16.16
CA VAL A 297 -34.58 11.14 -17.04
C VAL A 297 -36.00 11.21 -16.45
N GLY A 298 -36.89 11.91 -17.11
CA GLY A 298 -38.24 12.12 -16.59
C GLY A 298 -38.25 12.99 -15.33
N ASP A 299 -39.31 12.86 -14.54
CA ASP A 299 -39.58 13.68 -13.35
C ASP A 299 -38.93 13.11 -12.10
N GLY A 300 -37.60 13.42 -11.89
CA GLY A 300 -36.92 13.12 -10.65
C GLY A 300 -36.01 11.89 -10.69
N ASP A 301 -35.91 11.18 -11.80
CA ASP A 301 -34.99 10.07 -11.99
C ASP A 301 -33.68 10.53 -12.61
N GLU A 302 -32.58 9.78 -12.38
CA GLU A 302 -31.24 10.07 -12.90
C GLU A 302 -30.56 8.76 -13.36
N VAL A 303 -30.06 8.75 -14.58
CA VAL A 303 -29.06 7.77 -15.02
C VAL A 303 -27.69 8.36 -14.76
N TYR A 304 -26.81 7.60 -14.14
CA TYR A 304 -25.45 8.05 -13.86
C TYR A 304 -24.41 6.99 -14.21
N MET A 305 -23.19 7.46 -14.50
CA MET A 305 -22.03 6.60 -14.69
C MET A 305 -20.76 7.29 -14.21
N PHE A 306 -19.83 6.51 -13.66
CA PHE A 306 -18.49 6.99 -13.32
C PHE A 306 -17.46 5.86 -13.40
N GLY A 307 -16.19 6.23 -13.44
CA GLY A 307 -15.13 5.24 -13.47
C GLY A 307 -13.76 5.86 -13.60
N ASN A 308 -12.77 4.99 -13.68
CA ASN A 308 -11.38 5.37 -13.92
C ASN A 308 -10.69 4.38 -14.85
N TYR A 309 -9.66 4.88 -15.52
CA TYR A 309 -8.60 4.08 -16.14
C TYR A 309 -7.26 4.65 -15.72
N GLY A 310 -6.40 3.80 -15.19
CA GLY A 310 -5.05 4.15 -14.79
C GLY A 310 -4.03 3.14 -15.33
N TRP A 311 -2.91 3.66 -15.79
CA TRP A 311 -1.73 2.88 -16.10
C TRP A 311 -0.52 3.54 -15.45
N GLN A 312 0.30 2.71 -14.77
CA GLN A 312 1.55 3.17 -14.18
C GLN A 312 2.65 2.14 -14.33
N ARG A 313 3.86 2.63 -14.47
CA ARG A 313 5.09 1.85 -14.50
C ARG A 313 6.04 2.36 -13.45
N GLN A 314 6.50 1.48 -12.58
CA GLN A 314 7.39 1.81 -11.47
C GLN A 314 8.55 0.82 -11.42
N SER A 315 9.74 1.31 -11.05
CA SER A 315 10.91 0.47 -10.91
C SER A 315 11.78 0.89 -9.72
N ASN A 316 12.47 -0.08 -9.14
CA ASN A 316 13.47 0.12 -8.10
C ASN A 316 14.56 -0.95 -8.16
N ASP A 317 15.73 -0.61 -7.62
CA ASP A 317 16.84 -1.53 -7.48
C ASP A 317 16.55 -2.59 -6.40
N PHE A 318 17.01 -3.82 -6.64
CA PHE A 318 17.19 -4.82 -5.60
C PHE A 318 18.62 -4.75 -5.03
N ASN A 319 18.93 -5.68 -4.12
CA ASN A 319 20.26 -5.72 -3.51
C ASN A 319 21.35 -6.04 -4.53
N TYR A 320 22.47 -5.34 -4.43
CA TYR A 320 23.66 -5.60 -5.22
C TYR A 320 24.16 -7.04 -5.07
N ARG A 321 24.46 -7.67 -6.18
CA ARG A 321 25.11 -8.97 -6.31
C ARG A 321 26.57 -8.71 -6.65
N ARG A 322 27.45 -8.84 -5.66
CA ARG A 322 28.89 -8.63 -5.81
C ARG A 322 29.50 -9.66 -6.76
N PRO A 323 30.56 -9.31 -7.52
CA PRO A 323 31.23 -10.26 -8.35
C PRO A 323 31.94 -11.31 -7.49
N ILE A 324 31.98 -12.53 -8.01
CA ILE A 324 32.74 -13.61 -7.39
C ILE A 324 34.19 -13.48 -7.81
N ALA A 325 35.10 -13.34 -6.85
CA ALA A 325 36.53 -13.25 -7.13
C ALA A 325 37.01 -14.55 -7.79
N VAL A 326 37.63 -14.41 -8.97
CA VAL A 326 38.14 -15.54 -9.76
C VAL A 326 39.57 -15.91 -9.36
N SER A 327 40.28 -15.03 -8.65
CA SER A 327 41.67 -15.23 -8.19
C SER A 327 41.74 -15.73 -6.76
N ALA A 328 42.88 -16.39 -6.45
CA ALA A 328 43.16 -16.90 -5.11
C ALA A 328 43.38 -15.81 -4.04
N GLN A 329 43.30 -14.54 -4.41
CA GLN A 329 43.36 -13.43 -3.47
C GLN A 329 41.97 -13.04 -3.02
N ASP A 330 41.67 -13.41 -1.80
CA ASP A 330 40.45 -13.02 -1.11
C ASP A 330 40.39 -11.51 -0.89
N ILE A 331 39.35 -10.85 -1.31
CA ILE A 331 39.09 -9.44 -1.02
C ILE A 331 38.60 -9.35 0.42
N PRO A 332 39.30 -8.68 1.35
CA PRO A 332 38.83 -8.57 2.73
C PRO A 332 37.49 -7.79 2.80
N LEU A 333 36.49 -8.39 3.40
CA LEU A 333 35.18 -7.77 3.66
C LEU A 333 35.28 -6.58 4.60
N ARG A 334 36.21 -6.67 5.55
CA ARG A 334 36.58 -5.66 6.55
C ARG A 334 37.95 -6.01 7.11
N PRO A 335 38.75 -5.06 7.61
CA PRO A 335 39.92 -5.38 8.42
C PRO A 335 39.53 -6.29 9.58
N GLY A 336 40.06 -7.51 9.59
CA GLY A 336 39.82 -8.52 10.64
C GLY A 336 38.56 -9.38 10.55
N THR A 337 37.71 -9.30 9.51
CA THR A 337 36.41 -9.99 9.51
C THR A 337 36.20 -11.01 8.38
N GLY A 338 37.25 -11.56 7.83
CA GLY A 338 37.16 -12.57 6.80
C GLY A 338 37.26 -12.02 5.37
N THR A 339 37.42 -12.91 4.47
CA THR A 339 37.76 -12.68 3.07
C THR A 339 36.61 -13.14 2.17
N PHE A 340 36.48 -12.50 1.01
CA PHE A 340 35.65 -13.06 -0.06
C PHE A 340 36.31 -14.33 -0.55
N SER A 341 35.94 -15.48 -0.03
CA SER A 341 36.38 -16.74 -0.57
C SER A 341 35.53 -17.16 -1.76
N LYS A 342 36.18 -17.78 -2.73
CA LYS A 342 35.53 -18.51 -3.81
C LYS A 342 34.77 -19.67 -3.18
N SER A 343 33.49 -19.49 -2.88
CA SER A 343 32.67 -20.61 -2.45
C SER A 343 32.58 -21.61 -3.60
N ILE A 344 32.75 -22.89 -3.30
CA ILE A 344 32.50 -23.97 -4.25
C ILE A 344 31.11 -23.81 -4.92
N ASN A 345 30.15 -23.33 -4.19
CA ASN A 345 28.79 -23.06 -4.69
C ASN A 345 28.71 -21.85 -5.64
N SER A 346 29.77 -21.08 -5.80
CA SER A 346 29.81 -19.94 -6.74
C SER A 346 30.20 -20.33 -8.16
N LEU A 347 30.64 -21.57 -8.37
CA LEU A 347 31.07 -22.08 -9.66
C LEU A 347 30.01 -22.90 -10.34
N TRP A 348 29.94 -22.81 -11.65
CA TRP A 348 29.27 -23.75 -12.52
C TRP A 348 30.31 -24.66 -13.13
N TYR A 349 30.18 -25.98 -12.95
CA TYR A 349 31.06 -26.96 -13.51
C TYR A 349 30.49 -27.41 -14.85
N LEU A 350 31.28 -27.29 -15.92
CA LEU A 350 30.80 -27.45 -17.28
C LEU A 350 31.11 -28.83 -17.86
N ASP A 351 32.16 -29.47 -17.42
CA ASP A 351 32.64 -30.74 -18.00
C ASP A 351 31.97 -31.94 -17.29
N ARG A 352 31.01 -32.53 -17.95
CA ARG A 352 30.36 -33.78 -17.51
C ARG A 352 31.30 -34.96 -17.73
N ILE A 353 31.57 -35.73 -16.69
CA ILE A 353 32.46 -36.90 -16.70
C ILE A 353 31.79 -38.26 -16.51
N GLY A 354 30.49 -38.25 -16.13
CA GLY A 354 29.78 -39.49 -15.90
C GLY A 354 28.34 -39.25 -15.46
N THR A 355 27.75 -40.30 -14.93
CA THR A 355 26.40 -40.35 -14.37
C THR A 355 26.42 -41.21 -13.12
N GLU A 356 25.82 -40.73 -12.03
CA GLU A 356 25.66 -41.49 -10.80
C GLU A 356 24.69 -42.67 -11.02
N ALA A 357 25.16 -43.88 -10.77
CA ALA A 357 24.41 -45.12 -11.09
C ALA A 357 23.10 -45.23 -10.26
N SER A 358 23.09 -44.71 -9.04
CA SER A 358 21.93 -44.80 -8.12
C SER A 358 20.80 -43.86 -8.43
N THR A 359 21.10 -42.66 -8.97
CA THR A 359 20.14 -41.54 -9.14
C THR A 359 19.99 -41.14 -10.60
N GLY A 360 20.86 -41.54 -11.50
CA GLY A 360 20.92 -41.05 -12.88
C GLY A 360 21.40 -39.61 -13.04
N ARG A 361 21.89 -38.99 -11.97
CA ARG A 361 22.37 -37.56 -11.98
C ARG A 361 23.70 -37.45 -12.73
N PRO A 362 23.88 -36.41 -13.56
CA PRO A 362 25.19 -36.16 -14.20
C PRO A 362 26.25 -35.79 -13.16
N ILE A 363 27.45 -36.35 -13.31
CA ILE A 363 28.63 -36.03 -12.52
C ILE A 363 29.51 -35.07 -13.34
N TYR A 364 30.00 -34.02 -12.72
CA TYR A 364 30.87 -32.98 -13.30
C TYR A 364 32.26 -33.05 -12.68
N SER A 365 33.25 -32.62 -13.43
CA SER A 365 34.66 -32.59 -12.95
C SER A 365 34.95 -31.29 -12.17
N GLU A 366 35.56 -31.41 -10.97
CA GLU A 366 36.05 -30.25 -10.21
C GLU A 366 37.26 -29.60 -10.93
N THR A 367 38.05 -30.36 -11.64
CA THR A 367 39.24 -29.89 -12.36
C THR A 367 38.97 -29.49 -13.81
N GLY A 368 37.74 -29.63 -14.27
CA GLY A 368 37.28 -29.26 -15.60
C GLY A 368 37.06 -27.75 -15.76
N ARG A 369 36.47 -27.41 -16.93
CA ARG A 369 36.07 -26.01 -17.18
C ARG A 369 35.03 -25.58 -16.20
N THR A 370 35.18 -24.34 -15.74
CA THR A 370 34.21 -23.69 -14.86
C THR A 370 33.72 -22.37 -15.45
N PHE A 371 32.55 -21.94 -15.02
CA PHE A 371 31.99 -20.65 -15.35
C PHE A 371 31.61 -19.92 -14.05
N THR A 372 31.59 -18.59 -14.06
CA THR A 372 31.13 -17.76 -12.94
C THR A 372 30.28 -16.62 -13.45
N GLU A 373 29.42 -16.05 -12.59
CA GLU A 373 28.64 -14.85 -12.90
C GLU A 373 29.53 -13.66 -13.33
N THR A 374 30.77 -13.61 -12.86
CA THR A 374 31.77 -12.60 -13.23
C THR A 374 32.05 -12.58 -14.73
N SER A 375 31.84 -13.70 -15.43
CA SER A 375 32.00 -13.77 -16.89
C SER A 375 30.93 -12.97 -17.62
N ILE A 376 29.74 -12.78 -17.00
CA ILE A 376 28.63 -11.96 -17.51
C ILE A 376 28.69 -10.57 -16.89
N TYR A 377 28.87 -10.50 -15.57
CA TYR A 377 28.85 -9.29 -14.77
C TYR A 377 30.21 -9.12 -14.03
N PRO A 378 31.27 -8.63 -14.71
CA PRO A 378 32.59 -8.54 -14.12
C PRO A 378 32.67 -7.63 -12.89
N ASN A 379 31.77 -6.66 -12.81
CA ASN A 379 31.63 -5.71 -11.70
C ASN A 379 30.50 -6.06 -10.72
N GLY A 380 29.91 -7.27 -10.84
CA GLY A 380 28.66 -7.59 -10.18
C GLY A 380 27.46 -6.94 -10.87
N PHE A 381 26.27 -7.11 -10.31
CA PHE A 381 25.03 -6.59 -10.90
C PHE A 381 24.01 -6.18 -9.83
N VAL A 382 23.11 -5.31 -10.21
CA VAL A 382 21.96 -4.90 -9.40
C VAL A 382 20.70 -5.26 -10.17
N PRO A 383 19.97 -6.29 -9.74
CA PRO A 383 18.68 -6.59 -10.36
C PRO A 383 17.73 -5.41 -10.22
N VAL A 384 17.09 -5.00 -11.31
CA VAL A 384 16.07 -3.96 -11.33
C VAL A 384 14.70 -4.61 -11.40
N PHE A 385 13.89 -4.39 -10.37
CA PHE A 385 12.51 -4.88 -10.31
C PHE A 385 11.56 -3.82 -10.81
N GLU A 386 10.67 -4.19 -11.71
CA GLU A 386 9.70 -3.29 -12.31
C GLU A 386 8.30 -3.90 -12.27
N ALA A 387 7.30 -3.06 -12.03
CA ALA A 387 5.90 -3.41 -12.20
C ALA A 387 5.19 -2.43 -13.13
N SER A 388 4.39 -2.98 -14.06
CA SER A 388 3.38 -2.26 -14.83
C SER A 388 2.01 -2.57 -14.24
N ILE A 389 1.33 -1.56 -13.73
CA ILE A 389 0.02 -1.66 -13.08
C ILE A 389 -1.02 -1.02 -13.98
N GLU A 390 -2.07 -1.76 -14.27
CA GLU A 390 -3.25 -1.33 -15.03
C GLU A 390 -4.47 -1.47 -14.14
N ASP A 391 -5.22 -0.39 -13.99
CA ASP A 391 -6.42 -0.32 -13.15
C ASP A 391 -7.57 0.27 -13.93
N MET A 392 -8.74 -0.32 -13.82
CA MET A 392 -9.94 0.20 -14.45
C MET A 392 -11.17 -0.10 -13.62
N SER A 393 -12.08 0.86 -13.55
CA SER A 393 -13.40 0.67 -13.00
C SER A 393 -14.47 1.35 -13.84
N PHE A 394 -15.66 0.76 -13.80
CA PHE A 394 -16.85 1.30 -14.43
C PHE A 394 -18.05 1.04 -13.55
N VAL A 395 -18.82 2.07 -13.28
CA VAL A 395 -20.06 2.01 -12.50
C VAL A 395 -21.16 2.69 -13.31
N ALA A 396 -22.30 2.05 -13.43
CA ALA A 396 -23.52 2.63 -14.02
C ALA A 396 -24.72 2.34 -13.13
N GLY A 397 -25.61 3.31 -13.00
CA GLY A 397 -26.77 3.17 -12.16
C GLY A 397 -27.95 4.02 -12.61
N TYR A 398 -29.10 3.65 -12.06
CA TYR A 398 -30.37 4.34 -12.22
C TYR A 398 -30.99 4.56 -10.85
N LYS A 399 -31.22 5.79 -10.49
CA LYS A 399 -31.82 6.16 -9.22
C LYS A 399 -32.96 7.12 -9.41
N GLY A 400 -33.90 7.09 -8.48
CA GLY A 400 -35.07 7.95 -8.52
C GLY A 400 -35.94 7.79 -7.31
N SER A 401 -37.18 8.30 -7.43
CA SER A 401 -38.23 8.18 -6.41
C SER A 401 -39.60 7.95 -7.03
N THR A 402 -40.41 7.14 -6.37
CA THR A 402 -41.79 6.96 -6.74
C THR A 402 -42.66 8.10 -6.19
N GLU A 403 -43.89 8.28 -6.73
CA GLU A 403 -44.88 9.23 -6.20
C GLU A 403 -45.18 8.99 -4.71
N GLY A 404 -45.04 7.74 -4.23
CA GLY A 404 -45.24 7.37 -2.83
C GLY A 404 -44.04 7.67 -1.92
N GLY A 405 -42.96 8.30 -2.42
CA GLY A 405 -41.79 8.69 -1.65
C GLY A 405 -40.76 7.57 -1.45
N LEU A 406 -40.95 6.37 -2.04
CA LEU A 406 -39.89 5.34 -2.03
C LEU A 406 -38.77 5.76 -2.98
N LYS A 407 -37.58 5.96 -2.44
CA LYS A 407 -36.35 6.20 -3.22
C LYS A 407 -35.69 4.88 -3.56
N TYR A 408 -35.08 4.78 -4.74
CA TYR A 408 -34.35 3.59 -5.20
C TYR A 408 -33.04 3.97 -5.93
N ASP A 409 -32.06 3.08 -5.86
CA ASP A 409 -30.80 3.18 -6.59
C ASP A 409 -30.33 1.77 -7.00
N VAL A 410 -30.37 1.47 -8.29
CA VAL A 410 -29.94 0.19 -8.85
C VAL A 410 -28.66 0.41 -9.63
N THR A 411 -27.60 -0.35 -9.27
CA THR A 411 -26.25 -0.10 -9.76
C THR A 411 -25.60 -1.40 -10.19
N ALA A 412 -24.88 -1.35 -11.31
CA ALA A 412 -23.94 -2.36 -11.74
C ALA A 412 -22.52 -1.76 -11.76
N SER A 413 -21.54 -2.52 -11.26
CA SER A 413 -20.15 -2.10 -11.30
C SER A 413 -19.19 -3.23 -11.71
N PHE A 414 -18.11 -2.82 -12.35
CA PHE A 414 -16.99 -3.67 -12.72
C PHE A 414 -15.69 -2.97 -12.31
N GLY A 415 -14.76 -3.73 -11.73
CA GLY A 415 -13.42 -3.26 -11.42
C GLY A 415 -12.37 -4.32 -11.74
N ARG A 416 -11.23 -3.90 -12.24
CA ARG A 416 -10.07 -4.75 -12.54
C ARG A 416 -8.77 -4.03 -12.23
N ASN A 417 -7.92 -4.69 -11.45
CA ASN A 417 -6.53 -4.29 -11.24
C ASN A 417 -5.61 -5.43 -11.71
N GLN A 418 -4.58 -5.11 -12.49
CA GLN A 418 -3.59 -6.07 -12.98
C GLN A 418 -2.19 -5.54 -12.76
N ILE A 419 -1.31 -6.37 -12.24
CA ILE A 419 0.11 -6.08 -12.05
C ILE A 419 0.91 -7.08 -12.87
N ARG A 420 1.74 -6.58 -13.80
CA ARG A 420 2.73 -7.34 -14.56
C ARG A 420 4.10 -7.07 -13.98
N TYR A 421 4.88 -8.12 -13.72
CA TYR A 421 6.18 -8.03 -13.11
C TYR A 421 7.30 -8.30 -14.09
N PHE A 422 8.38 -7.54 -13.97
CA PHE A 422 9.58 -7.67 -14.79
C PHE A 422 10.83 -7.60 -13.92
N MET A 423 11.89 -8.23 -14.37
CA MET A 423 13.22 -8.15 -13.76
C MET A 423 14.24 -7.94 -14.85
N TYR A 424 15.10 -6.95 -14.67
CA TYR A 424 16.18 -6.60 -15.59
C TYR A 424 17.52 -6.71 -14.91
N ASP A 425 18.60 -6.76 -15.70
CA ASP A 425 19.98 -6.84 -15.22
C ASP A 425 20.19 -7.96 -14.19
N THR A 426 19.64 -9.13 -14.44
CA THR A 426 19.72 -10.30 -13.56
C THR A 426 20.06 -11.57 -14.35
N LEU A 427 19.93 -12.72 -13.72
CA LEU A 427 20.06 -14.03 -14.35
C LEU A 427 19.33 -15.12 -13.55
N ASN A 428 19.02 -16.25 -14.21
CA ASN A 428 18.62 -17.47 -13.52
C ASN A 428 19.88 -18.32 -13.30
N PRO A 429 20.39 -18.41 -12.06
CA PRO A 429 21.65 -19.13 -11.79
C PRO A 429 21.60 -20.60 -12.21
N SER A 430 20.42 -21.23 -12.16
CA SER A 430 20.28 -22.65 -12.54
C SER A 430 20.45 -22.91 -14.04
N LEU A 431 20.28 -21.89 -14.89
CA LEU A 431 20.51 -21.95 -16.34
C LEU A 431 21.97 -21.72 -16.72
N GLY A 432 22.81 -21.23 -15.80
CA GLY A 432 24.20 -20.96 -16.01
C GLY A 432 24.47 -19.98 -17.17
N PRO A 433 25.45 -20.30 -18.07
CA PRO A 433 25.83 -19.41 -19.18
C PRO A 433 24.70 -19.09 -20.18
N ALA A 434 23.68 -19.94 -20.23
CA ALA A 434 22.54 -19.79 -21.15
C ALA A 434 21.41 -18.89 -20.59
N SER A 435 21.59 -18.36 -19.38
CA SER A 435 20.55 -17.51 -18.77
C SER A 435 20.32 -16.22 -19.55
N PRO A 436 19.06 -15.84 -19.85
CA PRO A 436 18.71 -14.47 -20.17
C PRO A 436 19.08 -13.50 -19.04
N ARG A 437 19.07 -12.19 -19.34
CA ARG A 437 19.33 -11.12 -18.36
C ARG A 437 18.06 -10.35 -17.98
N ASP A 438 17.05 -10.43 -18.80
CA ASP A 438 15.77 -9.74 -18.66
C ASP A 438 14.66 -10.78 -18.71
N PHE A 439 13.67 -10.62 -17.84
CA PHE A 439 12.61 -11.59 -17.65
C PHE A 439 11.25 -10.91 -17.48
N TYR A 440 10.23 -11.43 -18.12
CA TYR A 440 8.85 -11.26 -17.71
C TYR A 440 8.54 -12.31 -16.64
N LEU A 441 8.17 -11.85 -15.44
CA LEU A 441 7.99 -12.73 -14.28
C LEU A 441 6.56 -13.27 -14.15
N GLY A 442 5.62 -12.75 -14.94
CA GLY A 442 4.21 -13.07 -14.89
C GLY A 442 3.35 -11.93 -14.41
N LYS A 443 2.10 -12.23 -14.09
CA LYS A 443 1.11 -11.23 -13.69
C LYS A 443 0.19 -11.74 -12.60
N VAL A 444 -0.38 -10.79 -11.85
CA VAL A 444 -1.52 -11.03 -10.96
C VAL A 444 -2.69 -10.14 -11.39
N THR A 445 -3.91 -10.65 -11.26
CA THR A 445 -5.12 -9.93 -11.68
C THR A 445 -6.22 -10.12 -10.64
N GLN A 446 -6.81 -9.03 -10.18
CA GLN A 446 -8.03 -8.98 -9.38
C GLN A 446 -9.16 -8.44 -10.23
N GLN A 447 -10.34 -9.06 -10.16
CA GLN A 447 -11.56 -8.59 -10.83
C GLN A 447 -12.73 -8.64 -9.86
N GLU A 448 -13.61 -7.66 -9.93
CA GLU A 448 -14.83 -7.59 -9.12
C GLU A 448 -16.00 -7.12 -9.95
N TYR A 449 -17.15 -7.75 -9.74
CA TYR A 449 -18.45 -7.39 -10.31
C TYR A 449 -19.42 -7.22 -9.17
N ASN A 450 -20.16 -6.13 -9.14
CA ASN A 450 -21.20 -5.90 -8.13
C ASN A 450 -22.50 -5.49 -8.81
N LEU A 451 -23.61 -5.98 -8.25
CA LEU A 451 -24.97 -5.52 -8.52
C LEU A 451 -25.58 -5.13 -7.18
N ASN A 452 -26.07 -3.91 -7.09
CA ASN A 452 -26.69 -3.39 -5.87
C ASN A 452 -28.08 -2.87 -6.20
N ALA A 453 -29.03 -3.09 -5.29
CA ALA A 453 -30.34 -2.46 -5.30
C ALA A 453 -30.60 -1.91 -3.90
N ASP A 454 -30.57 -0.59 -3.77
CA ASP A 454 -30.74 0.14 -2.52
C ASP A 454 -32.10 0.85 -2.54
N PHE A 455 -32.85 0.76 -1.45
CA PHE A 455 -34.17 1.38 -1.29
C PHE A 455 -34.18 2.18 -0.01
N SER A 456 -34.88 3.31 0.01
CA SER A 456 -35.17 4.06 1.24
C SER A 456 -36.55 4.70 1.24
N TYR A 457 -37.12 4.80 2.44
CA TYR A 457 -38.44 5.30 2.65
C TYR A 457 -38.54 6.02 4.00
N GLU A 458 -39.30 7.12 4.04
CA GLU A 458 -39.59 7.85 5.26
C GLU A 458 -41.07 7.65 5.64
N THR A 459 -41.33 7.33 6.91
CA THR A 459 -42.68 7.12 7.40
C THR A 459 -42.89 7.73 8.79
N ASP A 460 -44.00 8.38 8.99
CA ASP A 460 -44.39 8.91 10.30
C ASP A 460 -45.01 7.79 11.14
N ILE A 461 -44.37 7.50 12.28
CA ILE A 461 -44.87 6.53 13.27
C ILE A 461 -45.09 7.16 14.64
N GLY A 462 -45.14 8.51 14.71
CA GLY A 462 -45.36 9.26 15.94
C GLY A 462 -44.07 9.53 16.74
N LEU A 463 -42.88 9.42 16.13
CA LEU A 463 -41.62 9.90 16.69
C LEU A 463 -41.47 11.42 16.47
N TYR A 464 -40.41 12.03 17.06
CA TYR A 464 -40.17 13.47 16.88
C TYR A 464 -39.91 13.84 15.41
N LYS A 465 -39.18 13.00 14.67
CA LYS A 465 -39.07 13.06 13.20
C LYS A 465 -39.49 11.73 12.57
N PRO A 466 -39.89 11.72 11.30
CA PRO A 466 -40.23 10.49 10.60
C PRO A 466 -39.11 9.45 10.69
N LEU A 467 -39.52 8.18 10.85
CA LEU A 467 -38.63 7.04 10.79
C LEU A 467 -38.10 6.90 9.34
N PHE A 468 -36.78 6.94 9.18
CA PHE A 468 -36.11 6.61 7.94
C PHE A 468 -35.76 5.12 7.92
N ILE A 469 -36.16 4.42 6.86
CA ILE A 469 -35.91 3.01 6.64
C ILE A 469 -35.09 2.86 5.37
N ALA A 470 -33.97 2.16 5.42
CA ALA A 470 -33.24 1.77 4.24
C ALA A 470 -33.05 0.26 4.19
N ALA A 471 -33.16 -0.32 3.00
CA ALA A 471 -33.00 -1.74 2.74
C ALA A 471 -32.25 -1.93 1.42
N GLY A 472 -31.50 -3.00 1.28
CA GLY A 472 -30.85 -3.29 0.01
C GLY A 472 -30.42 -4.72 -0.14
N LEU A 473 -30.17 -5.05 -1.41
CA LEU A 473 -29.67 -6.33 -1.88
C LEU A 473 -28.34 -6.11 -2.62
N GLU A 474 -27.39 -7.00 -2.40
CA GLU A 474 -26.08 -6.96 -3.10
C GLU A 474 -25.73 -8.35 -3.60
N PHE A 475 -25.30 -8.41 -4.86
CA PHE A 475 -24.56 -9.53 -5.41
C PHE A 475 -23.16 -9.07 -5.75
N ARG A 476 -22.13 -9.81 -5.28
CA ARG A 476 -20.73 -9.54 -5.60
C ARG A 476 -20.02 -10.81 -6.04
N ARG A 477 -19.27 -10.70 -7.14
CA ARG A 477 -18.31 -11.72 -7.59
C ARG A 477 -16.91 -11.17 -7.54
N GLU A 478 -16.02 -11.85 -6.85
CA GLU A 478 -14.59 -11.56 -6.79
C GLU A 478 -13.82 -12.69 -7.47
N ALA A 479 -12.83 -12.34 -8.30
CA ALA A 479 -11.95 -13.32 -8.94
C ALA A 479 -10.49 -12.86 -8.87
N PHE A 480 -9.58 -13.81 -8.68
CA PHE A 480 -8.14 -13.60 -8.64
C PHE A 480 -7.43 -14.61 -9.51
N ALA A 481 -6.44 -14.16 -10.26
CA ALA A 481 -5.65 -15.02 -11.13
C ALA A 481 -4.16 -14.68 -11.07
N VAL A 482 -3.33 -15.72 -11.09
CA VAL A 482 -1.88 -15.66 -11.24
C VAL A 482 -1.51 -16.27 -12.59
N GLY A 483 -0.86 -15.50 -13.45
CA GLY A 483 -0.45 -15.93 -14.79
C GLY A 483 1.06 -16.19 -14.89
N LEU A 484 1.44 -17.12 -15.73
CA LEU A 484 2.81 -17.57 -15.96
C LEU A 484 3.75 -16.42 -16.35
N GLY A 485 5.00 -16.53 -15.85
CA GLY A 485 6.15 -15.80 -16.37
C GLY A 485 6.82 -16.53 -17.55
N ASP A 486 7.85 -15.87 -18.11
CA ASP A 486 8.73 -16.49 -19.09
C ASP A 486 9.35 -17.77 -18.50
N ARG A 487 9.45 -18.81 -19.30
CA ARG A 487 9.94 -20.12 -18.85
C ARG A 487 11.30 -20.02 -18.14
N ALA A 488 12.24 -19.26 -18.73
CA ALA A 488 13.55 -19.05 -18.15
C ALA A 488 13.53 -18.31 -16.79
N SER A 489 12.43 -17.61 -16.45
CA SER A 489 12.31 -16.88 -15.17
C SER A 489 12.03 -17.77 -13.96
N TRP A 490 11.56 -19.01 -14.18
CA TRP A 490 11.14 -19.92 -13.11
C TRP A 490 11.63 -21.37 -13.28
N GLU A 491 12.04 -21.80 -14.50
CA GLU A 491 12.41 -23.18 -14.71
C GLU A 491 13.75 -23.55 -14.05
N PRO A 492 13.85 -24.77 -13.49
CA PRO A 492 15.15 -25.30 -13.08
C PRO A 492 16.02 -25.62 -14.32
N GLY A 493 17.26 -25.14 -14.30
CA GLY A 493 18.26 -25.46 -15.30
C GLY A 493 19.13 -26.66 -14.88
N ILE A 494 19.91 -27.13 -15.83
CA ILE A 494 20.81 -28.29 -15.62
C ILE A 494 21.91 -28.01 -14.56
N TYR A 495 22.14 -26.77 -14.23
CA TYR A 495 23.11 -26.35 -13.21
C TYR A 495 22.47 -26.08 -11.85
N GLY A 496 21.15 -26.24 -11.69
CA GLY A 496 20.46 -26.02 -10.42
C GLY A 496 20.98 -26.92 -9.28
N SER A 497 21.29 -28.16 -9.59
CA SER A 497 21.91 -29.09 -8.64
C SER A 497 22.93 -29.95 -9.37
N GLN A 498 24.24 -29.72 -9.11
CA GLN A 498 25.33 -30.43 -9.72
C GLN A 498 26.00 -31.37 -8.71
N LEU A 499 26.23 -32.63 -9.12
CA LEU A 499 27.12 -33.55 -8.41
C LEU A 499 28.51 -33.41 -8.99
N VAL A 500 29.47 -32.98 -8.19
CA VAL A 500 30.83 -32.68 -8.65
C VAL A 500 31.83 -33.65 -8.03
N GLN A 501 32.64 -34.29 -8.87
CA GLN A 501 33.69 -35.21 -8.45
C GLN A 501 35.03 -34.48 -8.31
N ARG A 502 35.66 -34.63 -7.14
CA ARG A 502 36.99 -34.12 -6.83
C ARG A 502 38.06 -35.00 -7.48
N ALA A 503 39.28 -34.43 -7.57
CA ALA A 503 40.44 -35.20 -8.08
C ALA A 503 40.72 -36.51 -7.29
N ASN A 504 40.32 -36.58 -6.03
CA ASN A 504 40.45 -37.78 -5.18
C ASN A 504 39.30 -38.76 -5.32
N GLY A 505 38.37 -38.57 -6.29
CA GLY A 505 37.24 -39.44 -6.56
C GLY A 505 36.01 -39.22 -5.66
N THR A 506 36.10 -38.42 -4.59
CA THR A 506 34.90 -38.11 -3.75
C THR A 506 34.01 -37.12 -4.46
N THR A 507 32.73 -37.14 -4.16
CA THR A 507 31.72 -36.23 -4.74
C THR A 507 31.17 -35.25 -3.70
N PHE A 508 30.71 -34.08 -4.17
CA PHE A 508 29.97 -33.09 -3.39
C PHE A 508 28.89 -32.45 -4.23
N ASN A 509 27.88 -31.92 -3.58
CA ASN A 509 26.77 -31.25 -4.23
C ASN A 509 27.04 -29.74 -4.32
N VAL A 510 26.67 -29.16 -5.47
CA VAL A 510 26.60 -27.71 -5.72
C VAL A 510 25.17 -27.38 -6.09
N THR A 511 24.53 -26.49 -5.34
CA THR A 511 23.18 -26.02 -5.60
C THR A 511 23.17 -24.56 -6.03
N LYS A 512 22.30 -24.21 -6.97
CA LYS A 512 22.06 -22.86 -7.45
C LYS A 512 20.59 -22.52 -7.28
N PRO A 513 20.26 -21.28 -6.88
CA PRO A 513 18.88 -20.83 -6.88
C PRO A 513 18.27 -20.99 -8.27
N VAL A 514 17.00 -21.41 -8.27
CA VAL A 514 16.19 -21.54 -9.47
C VAL A 514 15.41 -20.26 -9.71
N GLY A 515 15.26 -19.89 -10.98
CA GLY A 515 14.50 -18.70 -11.38
C GLY A 515 15.33 -17.41 -11.39
N ALA A 516 14.73 -16.33 -11.85
CA ALA A 516 15.36 -15.01 -11.93
C ALA A 516 15.85 -14.56 -10.54
N ASN A 517 17.15 -14.20 -10.44
CA ASN A 517 17.75 -13.86 -9.15
C ASN A 517 17.20 -12.54 -8.63
N GLY A 518 16.56 -12.62 -7.47
CA GLY A 518 15.85 -11.52 -6.82
C GLY A 518 14.37 -11.85 -6.65
N PHE A 519 13.66 -12.04 -7.73
CA PHE A 519 12.26 -12.42 -7.73
C PHE A 519 12.02 -13.44 -8.87
N PRO A 520 11.95 -14.74 -8.56
CA PRO A 520 11.64 -15.77 -9.55
C PRO A 520 10.27 -15.55 -10.18
N GLY A 521 10.14 -15.85 -11.46
CA GLY A 521 8.86 -15.75 -12.15
C GLY A 521 7.83 -16.77 -11.64
N PHE A 522 6.56 -16.48 -11.87
CA PHE A 522 5.47 -17.41 -11.56
C PHE A 522 5.55 -18.62 -12.50
N GLY A 523 5.89 -19.76 -11.92
CA GLY A 523 5.91 -21.06 -12.61
C GLY A 523 4.54 -21.75 -12.57
N PRO A 524 4.43 -22.95 -13.16
CA PRO A 524 3.17 -23.72 -13.19
C PRO A 524 2.54 -23.95 -11.83
N ASP A 525 3.35 -24.16 -10.78
CA ASP A 525 2.88 -24.38 -9.40
C ASP A 525 2.26 -23.11 -8.78
N SER A 526 2.63 -21.94 -9.28
CA SER A 526 2.11 -20.63 -8.82
C SER A 526 0.85 -20.21 -9.58
N VAL A 527 0.61 -20.78 -10.78
CA VAL A 527 -0.57 -20.44 -11.58
C VAL A 527 -1.82 -20.88 -10.85
N ALA A 528 -2.73 -19.95 -10.70
CA ALA A 528 -4.01 -20.18 -10.06
C ALA A 528 -5.05 -19.24 -10.64
N GLU A 529 -6.28 -19.70 -10.70
CA GLU A 529 -7.44 -18.90 -10.97
C GLU A 529 -8.56 -19.34 -10.04
N GLY A 530 -9.18 -18.39 -9.38
CA GLY A 530 -10.27 -18.72 -8.49
C GLY A 530 -11.09 -17.48 -8.15
N GLY A 531 -12.28 -17.71 -7.62
CA GLY A 531 -13.19 -16.65 -7.28
C GLY A 531 -14.29 -17.10 -6.36
N ARG A 532 -15.10 -16.18 -5.91
CA ARG A 532 -16.25 -16.42 -5.04
C ARG A 532 -17.39 -15.49 -5.36
N ASN A 533 -18.57 -15.92 -4.94
CA ASN A 533 -19.78 -15.14 -4.99
C ASN A 533 -20.25 -14.80 -3.57
N ASN A 534 -20.76 -13.59 -3.42
CA ASN A 534 -21.40 -13.12 -2.20
C ASN A 534 -22.81 -12.64 -2.53
N TYR A 535 -23.76 -12.97 -1.67
CA TYR A 535 -25.13 -12.50 -1.70
C TYR A 535 -25.44 -11.87 -0.35
N SER A 536 -25.96 -10.64 -0.34
CA SER A 536 -26.18 -9.91 0.89
C SER A 536 -27.52 -9.20 0.89
N ALA A 537 -28.09 -9.04 2.09
CA ALA A 537 -29.25 -8.20 2.34
C ALA A 537 -29.00 -7.39 3.61
N TYR A 538 -29.44 -6.13 3.61
CA TYR A 538 -29.35 -5.27 4.78
C TYR A 538 -30.64 -4.52 5.04
N LEU A 539 -30.80 -4.09 6.30
CA LEU A 539 -31.89 -3.25 6.78
C LEU A 539 -31.30 -2.24 7.78
N ASP A 540 -31.67 -0.97 7.62
CA ASP A 540 -31.19 0.15 8.44
C ASP A 540 -32.37 1.04 8.83
N PHE A 541 -32.44 1.43 10.11
CA PHE A 541 -33.46 2.30 10.68
C PHE A 541 -32.78 3.49 11.34
N GLU A 542 -33.17 4.69 11.00
CA GLU A 542 -32.71 5.92 11.62
C GLU A 542 -33.89 6.81 11.99
N ALA A 543 -33.91 7.33 13.21
CA ALA A 543 -34.93 8.26 13.66
C ALA A 543 -34.40 9.21 14.74
N GLU A 544 -34.94 10.41 14.77
CA GLU A 544 -34.93 11.26 15.95
C GLU A 544 -36.16 10.88 16.81
N ALA A 545 -35.89 10.05 17.84
CA ALA A 545 -36.99 9.43 18.64
C ALA A 545 -37.71 10.42 19.53
N VAL A 546 -36.96 11.32 20.16
CA VAL A 546 -37.41 12.51 20.88
C VAL A 546 -36.48 13.66 20.51
N GLU A 547 -36.88 14.91 20.78
CA GLU A 547 -36.09 16.06 20.42
C GLU A 547 -34.63 15.93 20.88
N GLY A 548 -33.72 16.03 19.91
CA GLY A 548 -32.27 15.95 20.11
C GLY A 548 -31.72 14.54 20.34
N LEU A 549 -32.52 13.46 20.32
CA LEU A 549 -32.06 12.08 20.46
C LEU A 549 -32.22 11.30 19.15
N ASP A 550 -31.13 11.21 18.42
CA ASP A 550 -31.02 10.38 17.21
C ASP A 550 -30.62 8.95 17.57
N LEU A 551 -31.33 7.98 17.02
CA LEU A 551 -31.06 6.55 17.15
C LEU A 551 -30.90 5.91 15.78
N GLY A 552 -29.96 4.97 15.66
CA GLY A 552 -29.73 4.17 14.46
C GLY A 552 -29.61 2.70 14.80
N LEU A 553 -30.21 1.83 14.00
CA LEU A 553 -30.14 0.38 14.11
C LEU A 553 -29.97 -0.24 12.71
N ALA A 554 -28.84 -0.90 12.47
CA ALA A 554 -28.58 -1.59 11.21
C ALA A 554 -28.33 -3.08 11.42
N ALA A 555 -28.77 -3.90 10.46
CA ALA A 555 -28.53 -5.33 10.42
C ALA A 555 -28.21 -5.76 8.99
N ARG A 556 -27.27 -6.68 8.84
CA ARG A 556 -26.87 -7.22 7.54
C ARG A 556 -26.58 -8.71 7.61
N TYR A 557 -27.06 -9.43 6.63
CA TYR A 557 -26.76 -10.83 6.38
C TYR A 557 -25.96 -10.95 5.09
N ASP A 558 -24.84 -11.68 5.13
CA ASP A 558 -24.01 -11.97 3.99
C ASP A 558 -23.81 -13.49 3.88
N TYR A 559 -23.95 -14.04 2.67
CA TYR A 559 -23.65 -15.42 2.34
C TYR A 559 -22.57 -15.48 1.28
N PHE A 560 -21.50 -16.23 1.56
CA PHE A 560 -20.39 -16.50 0.66
C PHE A 560 -20.36 -17.99 0.33
N ASN A 561 -20.15 -18.31 -0.94
CA ASN A 561 -20.14 -19.70 -1.40
C ASN A 561 -18.94 -20.52 -0.94
N ASP A 562 -17.87 -19.87 -0.41
CA ASP A 562 -16.62 -20.51 0.03
C ASP A 562 -16.58 -20.82 1.54
N PHE A 563 -17.13 -19.96 2.41
CA PHE A 563 -17.07 -20.15 3.86
C PHE A 563 -18.42 -20.03 4.58
N GLY A 564 -19.53 -19.78 3.86
CA GLY A 564 -20.88 -19.71 4.44
C GLY A 564 -21.30 -18.29 4.83
N SER A 565 -22.11 -18.16 5.88
CA SER A 565 -22.82 -16.92 6.21
C SER A 565 -22.24 -16.18 7.42
N THR A 566 -22.47 -14.86 7.43
CA THR A 566 -22.23 -13.98 8.56
C THR A 566 -23.43 -13.07 8.79
N PHE A 567 -23.68 -12.72 10.06
CA PHE A 567 -24.68 -11.74 10.45
C PHE A 567 -24.00 -10.64 11.27
N ASN A 568 -24.25 -9.37 10.93
CA ASN A 568 -23.68 -8.21 11.56
C ASN A 568 -24.73 -7.19 11.93
N GLY A 569 -24.57 -6.55 13.09
CA GLY A 569 -25.47 -5.52 13.59
C GLY A 569 -24.71 -4.30 14.05
N LYS A 570 -25.36 -3.16 14.02
CA LYS A 570 -24.88 -1.89 14.56
C LYS A 570 -26.00 -1.17 15.26
N PHE A 571 -25.70 -0.63 16.43
CA PHE A 571 -26.53 0.34 17.14
C PHE A 571 -25.71 1.62 17.29
N SER A 572 -26.35 2.77 17.04
CA SER A 572 -25.77 4.09 17.23
C SER A 572 -26.76 5.04 17.89
N ALA A 573 -26.25 5.97 18.67
CA ALA A 573 -27.06 7.00 19.31
C ALA A 573 -26.30 8.32 19.34
N ARG A 574 -27.01 9.43 19.17
CA ARG A 574 -26.53 10.80 19.38
C ARG A 574 -27.55 11.54 20.20
N TRP A 575 -27.09 12.21 21.24
CA TRP A 575 -27.92 13.02 22.10
C TRP A 575 -27.39 14.44 22.15
N ALA A 576 -28.12 15.39 21.57
CA ALA A 576 -27.89 16.80 21.71
C ALA A 576 -28.37 17.27 23.09
N ILE A 577 -27.43 17.47 24.03
CA ILE A 577 -27.76 17.94 25.39
C ILE A 577 -28.26 19.39 25.31
N ASN A 578 -27.68 20.18 24.43
CA ASN A 578 -28.03 21.54 24.07
C ASN A 578 -27.41 21.90 22.71
N ASP A 579 -27.58 23.14 22.25
CA ASP A 579 -27.08 23.62 20.96
C ASP A 579 -25.55 23.62 20.85
N VAL A 580 -24.82 23.48 21.96
CA VAL A 580 -23.36 23.50 22.02
C VAL A 580 -22.76 22.11 22.17
N ILE A 581 -23.42 21.20 22.89
CA ILE A 581 -22.84 19.91 23.28
C ILE A 581 -23.76 18.77 22.85
N ALA A 582 -23.20 17.82 22.10
CA ALA A 582 -23.83 16.55 21.81
C ALA A 582 -22.91 15.37 22.21
N LEU A 583 -23.49 14.32 22.76
CA LEU A 583 -22.83 13.03 22.98
C LEU A 583 -23.20 12.06 21.87
N ARG A 584 -22.27 11.18 21.51
CA ARG A 584 -22.53 10.15 20.51
C ARG A 584 -21.84 8.84 20.88
N GLY A 585 -22.36 7.73 20.37
CA GLY A 585 -21.76 6.44 20.58
C GLY A 585 -22.33 5.35 19.70
N ALA A 586 -21.52 4.34 19.43
CA ALA A 586 -21.95 3.18 18.65
C ALA A 586 -21.34 1.87 19.18
N ALA A 587 -22.09 0.79 18.95
CA ALA A 587 -21.65 -0.59 19.15
C ALA A 587 -21.94 -1.38 17.88
N SER A 588 -20.94 -2.05 17.33
CA SER A 588 -21.10 -2.80 16.08
C SER A 588 -20.34 -4.13 16.09
N THR A 589 -20.86 -5.09 15.35
CA THR A 589 -20.11 -6.26 14.90
C THR A 589 -19.68 -6.08 13.46
N GLY A 590 -18.60 -6.73 13.07
CA GLY A 590 -18.10 -6.69 11.70
C GLY A 590 -17.35 -7.95 11.35
N PHE A 591 -17.05 -8.09 10.08
CA PHE A 591 -16.27 -9.20 9.57
C PHE A 591 -15.45 -8.79 8.35
N ARG A 592 -14.43 -9.60 8.06
CA ARG A 592 -13.70 -9.57 6.80
C ARG A 592 -13.57 -10.99 6.24
N ALA A 593 -14.02 -11.13 5.02
CA ALA A 593 -13.85 -12.38 4.28
C ALA A 593 -12.36 -12.58 3.91
N PRO A 594 -11.80 -13.80 3.94
CA PRO A 594 -10.51 -14.09 3.32
C PRO A 594 -10.54 -13.60 1.87
N THR A 595 -9.56 -12.84 1.42
CA THR A 595 -9.59 -12.38 0.02
C THR A 595 -9.25 -13.52 -0.95
N PRO A 596 -9.74 -13.47 -2.21
CA PRO A 596 -9.32 -14.46 -3.19
C PRO A 596 -7.80 -14.49 -3.38
N GLY A 597 -7.14 -13.32 -3.32
CA GLY A 597 -5.67 -13.26 -3.35
C GLY A 597 -5.01 -14.03 -2.21
N GLN A 598 -5.53 -13.95 -0.98
CA GLN A 598 -5.00 -14.73 0.15
C GLN A 598 -5.20 -16.24 0.00
N GLN A 599 -6.23 -16.65 -0.74
CA GLN A 599 -6.51 -18.08 -1.01
C GLN A 599 -5.69 -18.64 -2.17
N PHE A 600 -5.40 -17.83 -3.20
CA PHE A 600 -4.83 -18.31 -4.46
C PHE A 600 -3.39 -17.86 -4.73
N THR A 601 -2.82 -16.95 -3.91
CA THR A 601 -1.43 -16.54 -4.08
C THR A 601 -0.46 -17.63 -3.64
N GLN A 602 0.46 -18.00 -4.54
CA GLN A 602 1.67 -18.75 -4.24
C GLN A 602 2.86 -18.04 -4.89
N ASN A 603 3.89 -17.77 -4.10
CA ASN A 603 5.06 -17.03 -4.53
C ASN A 603 6.32 -17.63 -3.91
N THR A 604 7.40 -17.68 -4.67
CA THR A 604 8.72 -18.08 -4.18
C THR A 604 9.66 -16.88 -4.31
N GLN A 605 10.42 -16.61 -3.28
CA GLN A 605 11.38 -15.50 -3.22
C GLN A 605 12.74 -16.00 -2.80
N THR A 606 13.78 -15.31 -3.25
CA THR A 606 15.14 -15.58 -2.81
C THR A 606 15.50 -14.66 -1.66
N ASN A 607 15.58 -15.19 -0.45
CA ASN A 607 15.99 -14.47 0.75
C ASN A 607 17.40 -14.87 1.15
N PHE A 608 18.12 -13.93 1.78
CA PHE A 608 19.40 -14.20 2.44
C PHE A 608 19.11 -14.34 3.94
N PRO A 609 19.12 -15.56 4.50
CA PRO A 609 18.95 -15.74 5.94
C PRO A 609 20.03 -14.99 6.70
N GLN A 610 19.66 -14.46 7.86
CA GLN A 610 20.60 -13.71 8.68
C GLN A 610 21.85 -14.54 8.98
N GLY A 611 23.02 -13.94 8.74
CA GLY A 611 24.32 -14.58 8.96
C GLY A 611 24.70 -15.61 7.90
N SER A 612 23.88 -15.85 6.87
CA SER A 612 24.22 -16.72 5.75
C SER A 612 24.50 -15.91 4.49
N PRO A 613 25.64 -16.09 3.81
CA PRO A 613 25.87 -15.54 2.49
C PRO A 613 25.13 -16.33 1.38
N VAL A 614 24.53 -17.46 1.74
CA VAL A 614 23.85 -18.36 0.79
C VAL A 614 22.38 -17.98 0.74
N PRO A 615 21.84 -17.65 -0.44
CA PRO A 615 20.42 -17.37 -0.60
C PRO A 615 19.61 -18.65 -0.41
N VAL A 616 18.40 -18.49 0.15
CA VAL A 616 17.43 -19.58 0.39
C VAL A 616 16.14 -19.21 -0.31
N ALA A 617 15.54 -20.18 -1.01
CA ALA A 617 14.21 -20.02 -1.55
C ALA A 617 13.17 -20.12 -0.44
N VAL A 618 12.34 -19.09 -0.30
CA VAL A 618 11.23 -19.00 0.64
C VAL A 618 9.93 -19.01 -0.15
N GLN A 619 9.10 -20.03 0.06
CA GLN A 619 7.79 -20.12 -0.57
C GLN A 619 6.72 -19.55 0.38
N THR A 620 5.98 -18.55 -0.09
CA THR A 620 4.65 -18.25 0.46
C THR A 620 3.65 -19.13 -0.26
N ALA A 621 3.16 -20.13 0.44
CA ALA A 621 2.35 -21.20 -0.11
C ALA A 621 0.85 -20.90 0.01
N ARG A 622 0.06 -21.32 -0.97
CA ARG A 622 -1.42 -21.31 -0.85
C ARG A 622 -1.84 -22.18 0.35
N PRO A 623 -2.91 -21.79 1.07
CA PRO A 623 -3.37 -22.57 2.22
C PRO A 623 -3.70 -24.05 1.92
N ASP A 624 -4.15 -24.36 0.69
CA ASP A 624 -4.52 -25.69 0.22
C ASP A 624 -3.37 -26.45 -0.47
N SER A 625 -2.21 -25.79 -0.65
CA SER A 625 -1.07 -26.42 -1.31
C SER A 625 -0.45 -27.53 -0.47
N LEU A 626 0.27 -28.43 -1.15
CA LEU A 626 0.94 -29.55 -0.51
C LEU A 626 1.94 -29.10 0.56
N SER A 627 2.75 -28.07 0.25
CA SER A 627 3.72 -27.51 1.21
C SER A 627 3.06 -26.88 2.44
N ALA A 628 1.94 -26.18 2.29
CA ALA A 628 1.23 -25.58 3.41
C ALA A 628 0.52 -26.62 4.29
N THR A 629 -0.21 -27.54 3.68
CA THR A 629 -0.94 -28.60 4.40
C THR A 629 0.00 -29.56 5.11
N TYR A 630 1.19 -29.81 4.56
CA TYR A 630 2.25 -30.56 5.20
C TYR A 630 2.65 -29.92 6.55
N PHE A 631 2.61 -28.60 6.70
CA PHE A 631 2.86 -27.87 7.94
C PHE A 631 1.58 -27.49 8.70
N GLY A 632 0.45 -28.12 8.41
CA GLY A 632 -0.78 -28.00 9.18
C GLY A 632 -1.68 -26.82 8.81
N SER A 633 -1.53 -26.28 7.61
CA SER A 633 -2.45 -25.26 7.09
C SER A 633 -3.87 -25.79 7.00
N LYS A 634 -4.83 -24.89 7.15
CA LYS A 634 -6.27 -25.12 7.02
C LYS A 634 -6.89 -24.07 6.14
N SER A 635 -8.08 -24.36 5.60
CA SER A 635 -8.90 -23.38 4.87
C SER A 635 -9.10 -22.12 5.72
N LEU A 636 -9.03 -20.95 5.10
CA LEU A 636 -9.18 -19.69 5.78
C LEU A 636 -10.64 -19.45 6.18
N ALA A 637 -10.83 -18.95 7.39
CA ALA A 637 -12.12 -18.52 7.93
C ALA A 637 -12.22 -16.99 7.94
N PRO A 638 -13.44 -16.40 7.96
CA PRO A 638 -13.58 -14.96 8.08
C PRO A 638 -13.05 -14.44 9.42
N GLU A 639 -12.42 -13.27 9.40
CA GLU A 639 -12.13 -12.49 10.60
C GLU A 639 -13.44 -11.92 11.15
N LYS A 640 -13.56 -11.82 12.46
CA LYS A 640 -14.74 -11.26 13.14
C LYS A 640 -14.33 -10.13 14.06
N SER A 641 -15.08 -9.02 14.05
CA SER A 641 -14.81 -7.89 14.91
C SER A 641 -15.99 -7.51 15.79
N VAL A 642 -15.65 -6.89 16.92
CA VAL A 642 -16.57 -6.16 17.79
C VAL A 642 -15.95 -4.79 18.05
N SER A 643 -16.71 -3.73 17.78
CA SER A 643 -16.28 -2.35 17.94
C SER A 643 -17.21 -1.60 18.85
N PHE A 644 -16.64 -0.76 19.72
CA PHE A 644 -17.34 0.22 20.54
C PHE A 644 -16.68 1.58 20.32
N SER A 645 -17.48 2.60 20.08
CA SER A 645 -17.05 3.99 20.02
C SER A 645 -17.93 4.88 20.89
N GLY A 646 -17.36 5.96 21.42
CA GLY A 646 -18.09 6.97 22.17
C GLY A 646 -17.37 8.31 22.08
N GLY A 647 -18.13 9.40 21.97
CA GLY A 647 -17.55 10.71 21.76
C GLY A 647 -18.46 11.87 22.12
N MET A 648 -17.90 13.06 21.95
CA MET A 648 -18.56 14.32 22.22
C MET A 648 -18.26 15.31 21.06
N VAL A 649 -19.29 16.03 20.65
CA VAL A 649 -19.22 17.14 19.70
C VAL A 649 -19.51 18.42 20.44
N ILE A 650 -18.67 19.44 20.27
CA ILE A 650 -18.77 20.76 20.92
C ILE A 650 -18.76 21.82 19.82
N THR A 651 -19.83 22.59 19.68
CA THR A 651 -20.04 23.65 18.69
C THR A 651 -20.39 24.96 19.40
N PRO A 652 -19.42 25.66 20.05
CA PRO A 652 -19.73 26.82 20.88
C PRO A 652 -20.07 28.09 20.07
N GLY A 653 -20.13 28.01 18.75
CA GLY A 653 -20.27 29.16 17.85
C GLY A 653 -18.92 29.82 17.56
N GLY A 654 -18.96 30.99 16.90
CA GLY A 654 -17.75 31.74 16.56
C GLY A 654 -16.79 31.00 15.60
N GLY A 655 -17.30 30.04 14.81
CA GLY A 655 -16.53 29.26 13.85
C GLY A 655 -15.76 28.08 14.46
N PHE A 656 -15.97 27.76 15.75
CA PHE A 656 -15.33 26.61 16.42
C PHE A 656 -16.16 25.34 16.31
N ASN A 657 -15.46 24.24 16.00
CA ASN A 657 -16.00 22.88 16.09
C ASN A 657 -14.95 21.95 16.70
N VAL A 658 -15.31 21.21 17.72
CA VAL A 658 -14.42 20.25 18.41
C VAL A 658 -15.12 18.89 18.51
N THR A 659 -14.45 17.84 18.08
CA THR A 659 -14.90 16.46 18.29
C THR A 659 -13.84 15.66 19.06
N ILE A 660 -14.30 14.84 20.01
CA ILE A 660 -13.46 13.95 20.80
C ILE A 660 -14.11 12.57 20.77
N ASP A 661 -13.45 11.58 20.18
CA ASP A 661 -14.00 10.25 20.01
C ASP A 661 -13.01 9.18 20.48
N ALA A 662 -13.45 8.29 21.35
CA ALA A 662 -12.68 7.14 21.81
C ALA A 662 -13.22 5.85 21.17
N TYR A 663 -12.36 4.85 20.97
CA TYR A 663 -12.73 3.60 20.34
C TYR A 663 -12.01 2.39 20.91
N ASN A 664 -12.67 1.21 20.81
CA ASN A 664 -12.10 -0.08 21.13
C ASN A 664 -12.57 -1.11 20.11
N ILE A 665 -11.62 -1.66 19.34
CA ILE A 665 -11.88 -2.62 18.25
C ILE A 665 -11.16 -3.92 18.61
N VAL A 666 -11.92 -5.01 18.67
CA VAL A 666 -11.38 -6.37 18.87
C VAL A 666 -11.60 -7.16 17.58
N VAL A 667 -10.51 -7.66 16.98
CA VAL A 667 -10.58 -8.51 15.79
C VAL A 667 -10.08 -9.91 16.17
N ARG A 668 -10.93 -10.91 15.98
CA ARG A 668 -10.65 -12.33 16.23
C ARG A 668 -10.34 -13.05 14.90
N ASP A 669 -9.59 -14.15 15.01
CA ASP A 669 -9.24 -14.99 13.87
C ASP A 669 -8.58 -14.22 12.73
N ARG A 670 -7.70 -13.26 13.07
CA ARG A 670 -7.01 -12.45 12.07
C ARG A 670 -6.18 -13.32 11.13
N ILE A 671 -6.33 -13.03 9.84
CA ILE A 671 -5.56 -13.65 8.78
C ILE A 671 -4.22 -12.94 8.65
N GLY A 672 -3.17 -13.72 8.60
CA GLY A 672 -1.82 -13.25 8.35
C GLY A 672 -0.99 -14.36 7.71
N ILE A 673 0.23 -14.03 7.30
CA ILE A 673 1.21 -15.01 6.84
C ILE A 673 1.93 -15.54 8.08
N THR A 674 2.14 -16.86 8.18
CA THR A 674 2.90 -17.47 9.27
C THR A 674 4.35 -16.99 9.26
N SER A 675 5.04 -17.19 10.37
CA SER A 675 6.49 -17.17 10.37
C SER A 675 7.04 -18.25 9.45
N SER A 676 8.21 -18.00 8.84
CA SER A 676 8.83 -18.97 7.95
C SER A 676 9.28 -20.22 8.69
N VAL A 677 8.89 -21.36 8.19
CA VAL A 677 9.30 -22.68 8.69
C VAL A 677 10.51 -23.16 7.89
N ASN A 678 11.63 -23.42 8.56
CA ASN A 678 12.79 -24.03 7.92
C ASN A 678 12.50 -25.50 7.56
N LEU A 679 12.77 -25.88 6.32
CA LEU A 679 12.66 -27.26 5.87
C LEU A 679 13.92 -28.02 6.23
N THR A 680 13.77 -29.19 6.83
CA THR A 680 14.84 -30.16 6.95
C THR A 680 14.96 -30.98 5.66
N LEU A 681 16.07 -31.67 5.45
CA LEU A 681 16.22 -32.56 4.31
C LEU A 681 15.13 -33.64 4.29
N ALA A 682 14.71 -34.13 5.48
CA ALA A 682 13.60 -35.09 5.60
C ALA A 682 12.26 -34.48 5.16
N ASP A 683 11.99 -33.21 5.47
CA ASP A 683 10.79 -32.51 4.99
C ASP A 683 10.82 -32.38 3.46
N GLN A 684 11.96 -31.98 2.90
CA GLN A 684 12.14 -31.86 1.44
C GLN A 684 11.92 -33.20 0.71
N GLN A 685 12.51 -34.29 1.24
CA GLN A 685 12.35 -35.62 0.69
C GLN A 685 10.90 -36.14 0.79
N ALA A 686 10.23 -35.85 1.91
CA ALA A 686 8.83 -36.21 2.10
C ALA A 686 7.89 -35.47 1.15
N LEU A 687 8.12 -34.15 0.95
CA LEU A 687 7.37 -33.34 0.01
C LEU A 687 7.62 -33.77 -1.44
N LEU A 688 8.87 -34.11 -1.80
CA LEU A 688 9.21 -34.63 -3.11
C LEU A 688 8.48 -35.98 -3.39
N ALA A 689 8.48 -36.88 -2.39
CA ALA A 689 7.77 -38.16 -2.49
C ALA A 689 6.24 -37.99 -2.63
N GLN A 690 5.68 -36.88 -2.14
CA GLN A 690 4.28 -36.51 -2.30
C GLN A 690 3.99 -35.81 -3.63
N GLY A 691 5.02 -35.52 -4.45
CA GLY A 691 4.86 -34.95 -5.79
C GLY A 691 5.22 -33.46 -5.93
N LEU A 692 5.80 -32.83 -4.89
CA LEU A 692 6.32 -31.45 -5.02
C LEU A 692 7.70 -31.50 -5.67
N SER A 693 7.77 -31.31 -6.99
CA SER A 693 9.01 -31.41 -7.77
C SER A 693 10.10 -30.42 -7.35
N THR A 694 9.71 -29.24 -6.82
CA THR A 694 10.59 -28.16 -6.37
C THR A 694 11.01 -28.30 -4.90
N ALA A 695 10.61 -29.36 -4.21
CA ALA A 695 10.81 -29.51 -2.75
C ALA A 695 12.27 -29.41 -2.31
N LEU A 696 13.21 -29.93 -3.10
CA LEU A 696 14.64 -29.92 -2.76
C LEU A 696 15.29 -28.52 -2.87
N ASP A 697 14.65 -27.62 -3.60
CA ASP A 697 15.10 -26.23 -3.78
C ASP A 697 14.54 -25.30 -2.71
N LEU A 698 13.51 -25.73 -1.97
CA LEU A 698 12.86 -24.94 -0.93
C LEU A 698 13.62 -25.02 0.38
N GLY A 699 14.02 -23.88 0.91
CA GLY A 699 14.63 -23.81 2.24
C GLY A 699 13.63 -23.44 3.33
N GLN A 700 12.62 -22.64 2.99
CA GLN A 700 11.59 -22.18 3.93
C GLN A 700 10.21 -22.14 3.29
N VAL A 701 9.18 -22.34 4.10
CA VAL A 701 7.77 -22.19 3.72
C VAL A 701 7.05 -21.34 4.76
N ASN A 702 6.22 -20.43 4.29
CA ASN A 702 5.18 -19.77 5.08
C ASN A 702 3.84 -19.83 4.33
N TYR A 703 2.72 -19.59 5.00
CA TYR A 703 1.39 -19.66 4.41
C TYR A 703 0.38 -18.78 5.16
N PHE A 704 -0.74 -18.48 4.50
CA PHE A 704 -1.82 -17.73 5.13
C PHE A 704 -2.58 -18.58 6.14
N THR A 705 -2.93 -17.97 7.29
CA THR A 705 -3.66 -18.65 8.37
C THR A 705 -4.42 -17.66 9.25
N ASN A 706 -5.50 -18.13 9.91
CA ASN A 706 -6.16 -17.40 11.00
C ASN A 706 -5.37 -17.56 12.30
N GLY A 707 -4.29 -16.81 12.45
CA GLY A 707 -3.23 -17.07 13.43
C GLY A 707 -3.35 -16.34 14.75
N PHE A 708 -4.16 -15.26 14.88
CA PHE A 708 -4.09 -14.41 16.05
C PHE A 708 -5.34 -13.54 16.27
N ARG A 709 -5.39 -12.88 17.44
CA ARG A 709 -6.41 -11.91 17.82
C ARG A 709 -5.76 -10.60 18.21
N THR A 710 -6.37 -9.48 17.83
CA THR A 710 -5.91 -8.15 18.23
C THR A 710 -6.97 -7.36 18.95
N ARG A 711 -6.51 -6.43 19.79
CA ARG A 711 -7.30 -5.36 20.38
C ARG A 711 -6.65 -4.03 20.07
N THR A 712 -7.38 -3.14 19.44
CA THR A 712 -6.97 -1.77 19.12
C THR A 712 -7.81 -0.80 19.92
N GLN A 713 -7.15 0.11 20.63
CA GLN A 713 -7.78 1.15 21.45
C GLN A 713 -7.14 2.49 21.13
N GLY A 714 -7.95 3.52 21.15
CA GLY A 714 -7.44 4.87 20.90
C GLY A 714 -8.50 5.94 21.06
N PHE A 715 -8.07 7.15 20.79
CA PHE A 715 -8.97 8.30 20.68
C PHE A 715 -8.48 9.27 19.61
N ASP A 716 -9.42 10.02 19.06
CA ASP A 716 -9.22 11.08 18.09
C ASP A 716 -9.74 12.40 18.68
N ILE A 717 -9.00 13.48 18.50
CA ILE A 717 -9.45 14.86 18.77
C ILE A 717 -9.31 15.62 17.48
N VAL A 718 -10.38 16.25 17.04
CA VAL A 718 -10.36 17.15 15.88
C VAL A 718 -10.94 18.49 16.31
N LEU A 719 -10.19 19.56 16.09
CA LEU A 719 -10.61 20.95 16.30
C LEU A 719 -10.51 21.65 14.95
N SER A 720 -11.56 22.33 14.56
CA SER A 720 -11.54 23.27 13.44
C SER A 720 -12.05 24.65 13.93
N HIS A 721 -11.43 25.69 13.39
CA HIS A 721 -11.82 27.05 13.66
C HIS A 721 -11.67 27.91 12.41
N ARG A 722 -12.72 28.65 12.08
CA ARG A 722 -12.70 29.61 10.98
C ARG A 722 -12.96 31.01 11.54
N ALA A 723 -12.05 31.93 11.23
CA ALA A 723 -12.16 33.31 11.61
C ALA A 723 -12.00 34.23 10.40
N ASP A 724 -13.01 35.05 10.13
CA ASP A 724 -12.96 36.13 9.15
C ASP A 724 -12.61 37.43 9.90
N THR A 725 -11.44 37.98 9.57
CA THR A 725 -10.89 39.21 10.24
C THR A 725 -10.71 40.35 9.25
N GLY A 726 -10.46 41.54 9.75
CA GLY A 726 -10.18 42.73 8.90
C GLY A 726 -8.90 42.58 8.04
N VAL A 727 -8.02 41.61 8.34
CA VAL A 727 -6.78 41.36 7.59
C VAL A 727 -6.87 40.13 6.67
N GLY A 728 -7.88 39.30 6.80
CA GLY A 728 -8.08 38.11 6.00
C GLY A 728 -8.78 36.98 6.76
N ARG A 729 -8.89 35.84 6.10
CA ARG A 729 -9.53 34.65 6.63
C ARG A 729 -8.49 33.67 7.14
N PHE A 730 -8.70 33.16 8.35
CA PHE A 730 -7.94 32.10 8.98
C PHE A 730 -8.78 30.81 9.04
N ASN A 731 -8.23 29.69 8.58
CA ASN A 731 -8.82 28.36 8.77
C ASN A 731 -7.78 27.51 9.51
N THR A 732 -7.99 27.33 10.80
CA THR A 732 -7.14 26.53 11.69
C THR A 732 -7.73 25.15 11.85
N SER A 733 -6.95 24.09 11.72
CA SER A 733 -7.35 22.73 12.06
C SER A 733 -6.26 22.04 12.88
N LEU A 734 -6.67 21.37 13.96
CA LEU A 734 -5.82 20.50 14.77
C LEU A 734 -6.45 19.12 14.81
N ALA A 735 -5.74 18.12 14.35
CA ALA A 735 -6.16 16.72 14.46
C ALA A 735 -5.10 15.91 15.23
N VAL A 736 -5.54 15.22 16.28
CA VAL A 736 -4.69 14.39 17.16
C VAL A 736 -5.25 12.99 17.21
N ASN A 737 -4.41 11.99 17.02
CA ASN A 737 -4.76 10.58 17.18
C ASN A 737 -3.81 9.91 18.18
N TYR A 738 -4.38 9.18 19.10
CA TYR A 738 -3.68 8.16 19.90
C TYR A 738 -4.21 6.79 19.53
N ASN A 739 -3.32 5.87 19.18
CA ASN A 739 -3.68 4.50 18.80
C ASN A 739 -2.72 3.48 19.42
N LYS A 740 -3.27 2.39 19.96
CA LYS A 740 -2.52 1.28 20.53
C LYS A 740 -3.16 -0.04 20.14
N THR A 741 -2.45 -0.83 19.35
CA THR A 741 -2.84 -2.20 19.02
C THR A 741 -2.05 -3.19 19.89
N LYS A 742 -2.72 -4.26 20.35
CA LYS A 742 -2.11 -5.39 21.03
C LYS A 742 -2.58 -6.70 20.42
N VAL A 743 -1.67 -7.64 20.28
CA VAL A 743 -1.97 -9.06 20.02
C VAL A 743 -2.33 -9.71 21.34
N THR A 744 -3.60 -10.09 21.51
CA THR A 744 -4.12 -10.61 22.78
C THR A 744 -4.16 -12.12 22.83
N ASP A 745 -4.03 -12.78 21.67
CA ASP A 745 -3.94 -14.22 21.53
C ASP A 745 -3.17 -14.57 20.26
N ARG A 746 -2.39 -15.63 20.29
CA ARG A 746 -1.68 -16.18 19.12
C ARG A 746 -1.71 -17.69 19.13
N LYS A 747 -1.98 -18.27 18.00
CA LYS A 747 -2.11 -19.71 17.82
C LYS A 747 -0.75 -20.33 17.51
N SER A 748 -0.60 -21.59 17.89
CA SER A 748 0.51 -22.46 17.51
C SER A 748 -0.02 -23.80 16.97
N ILE A 749 0.79 -24.47 16.18
CA ILE A 749 0.48 -25.80 15.64
C ILE A 749 1.55 -26.77 16.12
N ALA A 750 1.16 -27.79 16.88
CA ALA A 750 2.01 -28.94 17.15
C ALA A 750 2.01 -29.82 15.89
N LEU A 751 3.16 -29.99 15.23
CA LEU A 751 3.25 -30.77 13.98
C LEU A 751 2.93 -32.24 14.22
N SER A 752 3.03 -32.75 15.44
CA SER A 752 2.53 -34.06 15.83
C SER A 752 1.03 -34.29 15.55
N ALA A 753 0.23 -33.23 15.46
CA ALA A 753 -1.18 -33.33 15.10
C ALA A 753 -1.41 -33.70 13.61
N VAL A 754 -0.45 -33.44 12.75
CA VAL A 754 -0.50 -33.77 11.30
C VAL A 754 0.54 -34.83 10.92
N ARG A 755 1.61 -34.97 11.70
CA ARG A 755 2.69 -35.94 11.54
C ARG A 755 3.08 -36.48 12.94
N PRO A 756 2.60 -37.62 13.35
CA PRO A 756 2.76 -38.11 14.74
C PRO A 756 4.20 -38.19 15.27
N THR A 757 5.18 -38.36 14.40
CA THR A 757 6.62 -38.44 14.76
C THR A 757 7.31 -37.07 14.83
N ASP A 758 6.66 -35.99 14.41
CA ASP A 758 7.22 -34.66 14.39
C ASP A 758 6.91 -33.92 15.69
N THR A 759 7.90 -33.69 16.51
CA THR A 759 7.76 -33.05 17.83
C THR A 759 7.81 -31.51 17.77
N ARG A 760 8.01 -30.93 16.59
CA ARG A 760 8.09 -29.47 16.44
C ARG A 760 6.74 -28.80 16.70
N THR A 761 6.78 -27.65 17.35
CA THR A 761 5.64 -26.74 17.50
C THR A 761 5.93 -25.47 16.75
N LEU A 762 5.07 -25.08 15.83
CA LEU A 762 5.18 -23.86 15.04
C LEU A 762 4.35 -22.76 15.71
N SER A 763 5.01 -21.65 16.11
CA SER A 763 4.30 -20.42 16.38
C SER A 763 3.84 -19.83 15.05
N LEU A 764 2.54 -19.59 14.88
CA LEU A 764 2.04 -19.04 13.61
C LEU A 764 2.48 -17.59 13.39
N ILE A 765 2.77 -16.86 14.46
CA ILE A 765 3.30 -15.50 14.43
C ILE A 765 4.42 -15.40 15.43
N ASP A 766 5.63 -15.07 14.98
CA ASP A 766 6.78 -14.84 15.84
C ASP A 766 6.72 -13.47 16.56
N ASN A 767 7.67 -13.25 17.44
CA ASN A 767 7.70 -12.03 18.24
C ASN A 767 8.14 -10.80 17.44
N THR A 768 8.91 -10.98 16.36
CA THR A 768 9.26 -9.88 15.43
C THR A 768 8.00 -9.35 14.77
N ARG A 769 7.18 -10.23 14.22
CA ARG A 769 5.91 -9.87 13.59
C ARG A 769 4.90 -9.31 14.58
N LEU A 770 4.83 -9.89 15.78
CA LEU A 770 4.04 -9.36 16.88
C LEU A 770 4.44 -7.93 17.21
N GLY A 771 5.74 -7.68 17.42
CA GLY A 771 6.26 -6.34 17.70
C GLY A 771 5.98 -5.33 16.57
N ASN A 772 6.08 -5.76 15.32
CA ASN A 772 5.76 -4.91 14.17
C ASN A 772 4.26 -4.58 14.07
N ILE A 773 3.37 -5.48 14.50
CA ILE A 773 1.93 -5.18 14.62
C ILE A 773 1.66 -4.18 15.74
N GLU A 774 2.33 -4.31 16.89
CA GLU A 774 2.04 -3.54 18.10
C GLU A 774 2.70 -2.15 18.12
N ASP A 775 3.92 -2.00 17.58
CA ASP A 775 4.77 -0.86 17.85
C ASP A 775 5.43 -0.22 16.60
N SER A 776 5.24 -0.76 15.38
CA SER A 776 5.88 -0.19 14.17
C SER A 776 5.26 1.14 13.74
N ASN A 777 4.01 1.40 14.09
CA ASN A 777 3.38 2.69 13.88
C ASN A 777 3.49 3.57 15.13
N PRO A 778 3.69 4.89 15.00
CA PRO A 778 3.62 5.80 16.14
C PRO A 778 2.26 5.73 16.81
N ARG A 779 2.27 5.62 18.16
CA ARG A 779 1.02 5.66 18.92
C ARG A 779 0.38 7.04 18.93
N TRP A 780 1.17 8.10 18.81
CA TRP A 780 0.73 9.48 18.77
C TRP A 780 0.99 10.08 17.39
N ARG A 781 0.00 10.68 16.81
CA ARG A 781 0.06 11.50 15.63
C ARG A 781 -0.70 12.79 15.87
N ALA A 782 -0.15 13.92 15.40
CA ALA A 782 -0.87 15.17 15.39
C ALA A 782 -0.51 15.97 14.14
N VAL A 783 -1.50 16.71 13.64
CA VAL A 783 -1.34 17.64 12.52
C VAL A 783 -2.04 18.94 12.91
N LEU A 784 -1.28 20.04 12.92
CA LEU A 784 -1.80 21.39 13.04
C LEU A 784 -1.65 22.06 11.68
N SER A 785 -2.75 22.50 11.08
CA SER A 785 -2.76 23.21 9.81
C SER A 785 -3.37 24.59 9.99
N GLU A 786 -2.73 25.57 9.39
CA GLU A 786 -3.21 26.94 9.30
C GLU A 786 -3.26 27.36 7.83
N ASN A 787 -4.42 27.78 7.36
CA ASN A 787 -4.60 28.38 6.03
C ASN A 787 -5.03 29.83 6.23
N PHE A 788 -4.22 30.76 5.76
CA PHE A 788 -4.49 32.19 5.81
C PHE A 788 -4.66 32.74 4.41
N THR A 789 -5.79 33.40 4.14
CA THR A 789 -6.08 34.01 2.84
C THR A 789 -6.31 35.51 3.02
N THR A 790 -5.60 36.34 2.26
CA THR A 790 -5.73 37.78 2.28
C THR A 790 -5.56 38.37 0.87
N GLY A 791 -6.60 38.99 0.35
CA GLY A 791 -6.62 39.49 -1.02
C GLY A 791 -6.27 38.40 -2.02
N ALA A 792 -5.24 38.61 -2.84
CA ALA A 792 -4.74 37.68 -3.83
C ALA A 792 -3.76 36.62 -3.27
N PHE A 793 -3.40 36.69 -2.00
CA PHE A 793 -2.43 35.81 -1.36
C PHE A 793 -3.10 34.77 -0.49
N ASP A 794 -2.56 33.56 -0.54
CA ASP A 794 -2.90 32.47 0.37
C ASP A 794 -1.61 31.82 0.90
N PHE A 795 -1.65 31.47 2.19
CA PHE A 795 -0.54 30.83 2.88
C PHE A 795 -1.05 29.59 3.61
N THR A 796 -0.31 28.51 3.50
CA THR A 796 -0.57 27.28 4.25
C THR A 796 0.68 26.92 5.05
N ALA A 797 0.52 26.74 6.36
CA ALA A 797 1.54 26.17 7.23
C ALA A 797 1.01 24.90 7.89
N ARG A 798 1.81 23.86 7.94
CA ARG A 798 1.39 22.58 8.53
C ARG A 798 2.49 21.97 9.35
N LEU A 799 2.21 21.77 10.64
CA LEU A 799 3.09 21.11 11.58
C LEU A 799 2.64 19.67 11.77
N ASN A 800 3.48 18.73 11.40
CA ASN A 800 3.24 17.30 11.56
C ASN A 800 4.07 16.75 12.72
N TYR A 801 3.42 16.14 13.70
CA TYR A 801 4.05 15.41 14.80
C TYR A 801 3.88 13.91 14.63
N PHE A 802 4.98 13.18 14.72
CA PHE A 802 5.04 11.72 14.71
C PHE A 802 5.65 11.27 16.03
N GLY A 803 4.91 10.50 16.81
CA GLY A 803 5.39 9.93 18.05
C GLY A 803 6.48 8.89 17.83
N LYS A 804 7.06 8.41 18.92
CA LYS A 804 8.05 7.33 18.89
C LYS A 804 7.45 6.05 18.31
N PHE A 805 8.26 5.26 17.60
CA PHE A 805 7.93 3.96 17.05
C PHE A 805 9.07 2.97 17.25
N THR A 806 8.79 1.67 17.20
CA THR A 806 9.77 0.61 17.39
C THR A 806 9.77 -0.32 16.20
N THR A 807 10.94 -0.66 15.68
CA THR A 807 11.09 -1.70 14.67
C THR A 807 11.77 -2.93 15.29
N TYR A 808 11.28 -4.10 14.93
CA TYR A 808 11.80 -5.37 15.36
C TYR A 808 12.49 -6.08 14.20
N PHE A 809 13.48 -6.88 14.53
CA PHE A 809 14.26 -7.67 13.57
C PHE A 809 14.16 -9.14 13.92
N ALA A 810 14.40 -9.97 12.91
CA ALA A 810 14.46 -11.41 13.14
C ALA A 810 15.52 -11.78 14.19
N PRO A 811 15.30 -12.84 14.96
CA PRO A 811 16.19 -13.25 16.05
C PRO A 811 17.61 -13.48 15.55
N ILE A 812 18.58 -12.91 16.28
CA ILE A 812 20.00 -13.22 16.09
C ILE A 812 20.36 -14.23 17.17
N GLY A 813 20.66 -15.44 16.76
CA GLY A 813 20.98 -16.54 17.68
C GLY A 813 22.21 -16.30 18.57
N SER A 814 23.08 -15.33 18.20
CA SER A 814 24.27 -14.97 18.98
C SER A 814 24.74 -13.56 18.63
N VAL A 815 25.46 -12.92 19.54
CA VAL A 815 26.24 -11.71 19.23
C VAL A 815 27.25 -12.05 18.12
N PRO A 816 27.38 -11.23 17.08
CA PRO A 816 28.33 -11.52 16.00
C PRO A 816 29.76 -11.66 16.51
N ALA A 817 30.51 -12.57 15.90
CA ALA A 817 31.90 -12.76 16.25
C ALA A 817 32.72 -11.46 16.09
N GLY A 818 33.49 -11.09 17.08
CA GLY A 818 34.30 -9.88 17.08
C GLY A 818 33.58 -8.59 17.49
N VAL A 819 32.33 -8.67 17.88
CA VAL A 819 31.57 -7.54 18.44
C VAL A 819 31.51 -7.67 19.96
N ASP A 820 31.74 -6.54 20.66
CA ASP A 820 31.60 -6.51 22.12
C ASP A 820 30.16 -6.82 22.51
N PRO A 821 29.90 -7.91 23.27
CA PRO A 821 28.55 -8.29 23.64
C PRO A 821 27.82 -7.24 24.49
N VAL A 822 28.55 -6.48 25.31
CA VAL A 822 27.97 -5.46 26.20
C VAL A 822 27.55 -4.25 25.38
N ALA A 823 28.46 -3.75 24.52
CA ALA A 823 28.15 -2.63 23.63
C ALA A 823 27.02 -2.98 22.65
N PHE A 824 27.03 -4.21 22.12
CA PHE A 824 25.97 -4.70 21.25
C PHE A 824 24.61 -4.73 21.96
N ARG A 825 24.54 -5.26 23.16
CA ARG A 825 23.29 -5.33 23.96
C ARG A 825 22.83 -3.97 24.45
N ALA A 826 23.74 -3.03 24.68
CA ALA A 826 23.37 -1.65 25.01
C ALA A 826 22.69 -0.92 23.85
N LEU A 827 23.11 -1.21 22.60
CA LEU A 827 22.49 -0.65 21.38
C LEU A 827 21.21 -1.39 20.99
N TYR A 828 21.10 -2.67 21.33
CA TYR A 828 20.02 -3.58 20.94
C TYR A 828 19.51 -4.37 22.15
N PRO A 829 18.80 -3.72 23.09
CA PRO A 829 18.22 -4.41 24.23
C PRO A 829 17.20 -5.46 23.76
N ALA A 830 17.26 -6.64 24.34
CA ALA A 830 16.29 -7.69 24.05
C ALA A 830 14.86 -7.23 24.43
N PRO A 831 13.85 -7.47 23.62
CA PRO A 831 12.48 -7.03 23.90
C PRO A 831 11.87 -7.67 25.15
N ASN A 832 12.39 -8.84 25.55
CA ASN A 832 11.96 -9.57 26.74
C ASN A 832 13.16 -10.18 27.47
N PRO A 833 13.47 -9.71 28.70
CA PRO A 833 14.59 -10.26 29.50
C PRO A 833 14.43 -11.73 29.87
N ALA A 834 13.23 -12.29 29.86
CA ALA A 834 12.91 -13.67 30.19
C ALA A 834 12.70 -14.57 28.97
N GLY A 835 12.70 -14.01 27.78
CA GLY A 835 12.41 -14.72 26.52
C GLY A 835 13.60 -14.79 25.60
N ASN A 836 13.48 -15.59 24.63
CA ASN A 836 14.39 -15.99 23.58
C ASN A 836 15.50 -14.98 23.25
N VAL A 837 16.72 -15.43 23.41
CA VAL A 837 17.91 -14.76 22.92
C VAL A 837 17.71 -14.52 21.41
N GLY A 838 17.54 -13.26 21.01
CA GLY A 838 17.57 -12.96 19.61
C GLY A 838 16.51 -12.09 18.99
N GLU A 839 15.52 -11.60 19.70
CA GLU A 839 14.54 -10.63 19.17
C GLU A 839 14.93 -9.22 19.59
N TRP A 840 15.20 -8.39 18.59
CA TRP A 840 15.76 -7.07 18.80
C TRP A 840 14.78 -5.99 18.37
N GLY A 841 14.26 -5.23 19.33
CA GLY A 841 13.50 -4.01 19.07
C GLY A 841 14.38 -2.78 19.24
N LYS A 842 14.28 -1.82 18.32
CA LYS A 842 14.86 -0.49 18.47
C LYS A 842 13.76 0.56 18.41
N THR A 843 13.67 1.37 19.45
CA THR A 843 12.75 2.50 19.51
C THR A 843 13.43 3.75 18.97
N PHE A 844 12.75 4.40 18.05
CA PHE A 844 13.15 5.67 17.46
C PHE A 844 12.38 6.82 18.12
N PRO A 845 13.01 7.99 18.34
CA PRO A 845 12.38 9.14 18.95
C PRO A 845 11.27 9.73 18.09
N SER A 846 10.43 10.54 18.71
CA SER A 846 9.43 11.35 18.01
C SER A 846 10.09 12.34 17.04
N GLN A 847 9.34 12.71 16.00
CA GLN A 847 9.79 13.59 14.93
C GLN A 847 8.74 14.66 14.62
N VAL A 848 9.21 15.81 14.14
CA VAL A 848 8.37 16.91 13.70
C VAL A 848 8.81 17.33 12.31
N SER A 849 7.85 17.64 11.42
CA SER A 849 8.10 18.31 10.16
C SER A 849 7.14 19.50 9.98
N LEU A 850 7.63 20.54 9.33
CA LEU A 850 6.85 21.72 8.94
C LEU A 850 6.78 21.76 7.41
N ASP A 851 5.57 21.84 6.88
CA ASP A 851 5.32 22.10 5.47
C ASP A 851 4.83 23.54 5.33
N PHE A 852 5.17 24.20 4.23
CA PHE A 852 4.76 25.57 3.96
C PHE A 852 4.48 25.76 2.47
N GLU A 853 3.41 26.49 2.14
CA GLU A 853 3.11 26.96 0.79
C GLU A 853 2.67 28.41 0.82
N ALA A 854 3.14 29.21 -0.14
CA ALA A 854 2.66 30.55 -0.43
C ALA A 854 2.11 30.59 -1.85
N GLY A 855 0.88 31.00 -2.00
CA GLY A 855 0.16 31.16 -3.26
C GLY A 855 -0.16 32.61 -3.56
N PHE A 856 -0.21 32.92 -4.85
CA PHE A 856 -0.63 34.21 -5.37
C PHE A 856 -1.57 34.02 -6.56
N THR A 857 -2.77 34.60 -6.48
CA THR A 857 -3.80 34.51 -7.52
C THR A 857 -3.78 35.79 -8.36
N VAL A 858 -3.65 35.61 -9.68
CA VAL A 858 -3.64 36.69 -10.69
C VAL A 858 -4.92 36.62 -11.50
N ALA A 859 -5.59 37.75 -11.69
CA ALA A 859 -6.80 37.87 -12.50
C ALA A 859 -7.89 36.83 -12.19
N GLU A 860 -7.99 36.44 -10.91
CA GLU A 860 -8.94 35.44 -10.36
C GLU A 860 -8.81 34.01 -10.91
N ASN A 861 -8.24 33.87 -12.09
CA ASN A 861 -8.19 32.61 -12.85
C ASN A 861 -6.86 31.86 -12.74
N TYR A 862 -5.77 32.56 -12.42
CA TYR A 862 -4.44 31.98 -12.41
C TYR A 862 -3.84 32.02 -11.02
N ARG A 863 -3.45 30.90 -10.48
CA ARG A 863 -2.74 30.80 -9.20
C ARG A 863 -1.34 30.21 -9.41
N LEU A 864 -0.33 30.91 -8.90
CA LEU A 864 1.03 30.44 -8.77
C LEU A 864 1.34 30.20 -7.29
N ALA A 865 1.96 29.06 -6.99
CA ALA A 865 2.37 28.75 -5.63
C ALA A 865 3.80 28.20 -5.59
N VAL A 866 4.50 28.52 -4.53
CA VAL A 866 5.79 27.92 -4.17
C VAL A 866 5.63 27.26 -2.81
N GLY A 867 6.05 26.04 -2.70
CA GLY A 867 5.88 25.29 -1.46
C GLY A 867 7.08 24.42 -1.12
N VAL A 868 7.11 24.01 0.12
CA VAL A 868 8.14 23.12 0.68
C VAL A 868 7.48 22.11 1.60
N GLU A 869 7.74 20.84 1.35
CA GLU A 869 7.47 19.75 2.30
C GLU A 869 8.70 19.58 3.20
N ASN A 870 8.48 19.45 4.51
CA ASN A 870 9.55 19.25 5.48
C ASN A 870 10.63 20.38 5.40
N LEU A 871 10.20 21.60 5.63
CA LEU A 871 11.00 22.84 5.51
C LEU A 871 12.37 22.78 6.21
N PHE A 872 12.44 22.12 7.36
CA PHE A 872 13.66 21.98 8.15
C PHE A 872 14.54 20.79 7.73
N ASN A 873 14.21 20.12 6.63
CA ASN A 873 14.97 18.98 6.10
C ASN A 873 15.21 17.88 7.15
N THR A 874 14.20 17.59 7.96
CA THR A 874 14.28 16.57 9.01
C THR A 874 14.30 15.17 8.37
N TYR A 875 15.32 14.38 8.72
CA TYR A 875 15.42 12.97 8.32
C TYR A 875 15.02 12.04 9.47
N PRO A 876 14.63 10.79 9.17
CA PRO A 876 14.52 9.77 10.21
C PRO A 876 15.83 9.61 10.98
N PRO A 877 15.78 9.21 12.25
CA PRO A 877 17.00 8.85 12.98
C PRO A 877 17.72 7.68 12.30
N VAL A 878 19.04 7.73 12.30
CA VAL A 878 19.86 6.72 11.64
C VAL A 878 19.69 5.36 12.32
N GLU A 879 19.52 4.32 11.49
CA GLU A 879 19.49 2.93 11.90
C GLU A 879 20.91 2.43 12.15
N THR A 880 21.34 2.49 13.40
CA THR A 880 22.74 2.16 13.76
C THR A 880 23.10 0.69 13.60
N ARG A 881 22.10 -0.21 13.44
CA ARG A 881 22.36 -1.64 13.16
C ARG A 881 23.03 -1.89 11.82
N ASN A 882 23.00 -0.93 10.89
CA ASN A 882 23.79 -0.98 9.67
C ASN A 882 25.31 -0.99 9.94
N ALA A 883 25.74 -0.54 11.12
CA ALA A 883 27.12 -0.65 11.55
C ALA A 883 27.59 -2.10 11.77
N TYR A 884 26.64 -3.04 11.92
CA TYR A 884 26.90 -4.45 12.19
C TYR A 884 26.34 -5.35 11.06
N PRO A 885 27.00 -5.40 9.88
CA PRO A 885 26.51 -6.17 8.72
C PRO A 885 26.32 -7.66 8.99
N SER A 886 27.05 -8.22 9.95
CA SER A 886 26.93 -9.62 10.37
C SER A 886 25.64 -9.93 11.11
N THR A 887 24.86 -8.93 11.55
CA THR A 887 23.60 -9.12 12.28
C THR A 887 22.37 -9.20 11.36
N GLY A 888 22.56 -9.11 10.03
CA GLY A 888 21.46 -9.06 9.06
C GLY A 888 20.67 -7.75 9.13
N GLY A 889 21.03 -6.80 9.98
CA GLY A 889 20.52 -5.45 9.97
C GLY A 889 20.94 -4.78 8.67
N GLN A 890 20.00 -4.54 7.81
CA GLN A 890 20.06 -3.80 6.54
C GLN A 890 21.45 -3.58 5.92
N ALA A 891 22.25 -4.65 5.79
CA ALA A 891 23.51 -4.64 5.07
C ALA A 891 23.36 -4.21 3.58
N ASN A 892 22.14 -3.87 3.20
CA ASN A 892 21.77 -3.41 1.87
C ASN A 892 22.08 -1.93 1.60
N GLY A 893 22.70 -1.20 2.55
CA GLY A 893 23.03 0.22 2.39
C GLY A 893 21.92 1.19 2.85
N SER A 894 20.83 0.71 3.43
CA SER A 894 19.83 1.60 4.06
C SER A 894 20.36 2.18 5.37
N ILE A 895 20.22 3.50 5.57
CA ILE A 895 20.55 4.16 6.84
C ILE A 895 19.34 4.52 7.67
N TYR A 896 18.15 4.42 7.12
CA TYR A 896 16.91 4.78 7.80
C TYR A 896 16.01 3.55 7.99
N PRO A 897 15.20 3.51 9.05
CA PRO A 897 14.23 2.44 9.22
C PRO A 897 13.15 2.54 8.13
N GLY A 898 12.78 1.40 7.53
CA GLY A 898 11.78 1.34 6.45
C GLY A 898 10.38 1.78 6.90
N SER A 899 10.08 1.65 8.20
CA SER A 899 8.80 2.06 8.79
C SER A 899 8.76 3.53 9.25
N ALA A 900 9.81 4.33 8.99
CA ALA A 900 9.86 5.73 9.42
C ALA A 900 8.68 6.56 8.88
N PRO A 901 7.82 7.10 9.75
CA PRO A 901 6.59 7.74 9.34
C PRO A 901 6.79 9.07 8.62
N ILE A 902 7.88 9.80 8.91
CA ILE A 902 8.22 11.06 8.24
C ILE A 902 8.65 10.86 6.78
N GLY A 903 9.04 9.62 6.41
CA GLY A 903 9.64 9.33 5.11
C GLY A 903 11.14 9.61 5.07
N GLN A 904 11.76 9.39 3.91
CA GLN A 904 13.21 9.44 3.74
C GLN A 904 13.68 10.55 2.77
N ALA A 905 12.77 11.29 2.17
CA ALA A 905 13.09 12.30 1.17
C ALA A 905 13.93 13.46 1.75
N GLY A 906 13.69 13.82 3.02
CA GLY A 906 14.13 15.09 3.59
C GLY A 906 13.25 16.24 3.11
N GLY A 907 13.79 17.45 2.98
CA GLY A 907 13.11 18.60 2.42
C GLY A 907 12.87 18.45 0.92
N PHE A 908 11.68 18.87 0.47
CA PHE A 908 11.25 18.81 -0.93
C PHE A 908 10.59 20.14 -1.30
N TRP A 909 11.11 20.87 -2.30
CA TRP A 909 10.52 22.10 -2.80
C TRP A 909 9.74 21.87 -4.08
N TYR A 910 8.73 22.69 -4.32
CA TYR A 910 7.94 22.61 -5.55
C TYR A 910 7.38 23.98 -5.96
N VAL A 911 7.08 24.09 -7.24
CA VAL A 911 6.29 25.16 -7.84
C VAL A 911 5.03 24.56 -8.43
N ARG A 912 3.90 25.22 -8.24
CA ARG A 912 2.60 24.81 -8.77
C ARG A 912 1.94 25.97 -9.48
N ALA A 913 1.45 25.73 -10.67
CA ALA A 913 0.64 26.65 -11.45
C ALA A 913 -0.75 26.03 -11.69
N THR A 914 -1.81 26.80 -11.48
CA THR A 914 -3.19 26.40 -11.78
C THR A 914 -3.88 27.50 -12.58
N ALA A 915 -4.73 27.10 -13.52
CA ALA A 915 -5.56 27.97 -14.33
C ALA A 915 -7.00 27.44 -14.37
N LYS A 916 -7.98 28.32 -14.16
CA LYS A 916 -9.42 27.99 -14.19
C LYS A 916 -10.09 28.88 -15.22
N PHE A 917 -11.02 28.32 -15.99
CA PHE A 917 -11.74 29.01 -17.04
C PHE A 917 -13.23 28.66 -17.01
#